data_a531c1437026292c6f774478db19a5a6
#
_entry.id   a531c1437026292c6f774478db19a5a6
#
_cell.length_a   1.000
_cell.length_b   1.000
_cell.length_c   1.000
_cell.angle_alpha   90.00
_cell.angle_beta   90.00
_cell.angle_gamma   90.00
#
_symmetry.space_group_name_H-M   'P 1'
#
loop_
_entity.id
_entity.type
_entity.pdbx_description
1 polymer ?
#
loop_
_entity_poly.entity_id
_entity_poly.type
_entity_poly.pdbx_seq_one_letter_code
_entity_poly.pdbx_strand_id
1 'polypeptide(L)'
;MSTESKCPFAGDAYANTEAGAKGNRDWWPKQLNLDILHQHSSLSNPLEESFDYTSEFQSLDLDAVVKDLHALMTTSQDWWPADFGHYGGLFIRMAWHSAGTYRIYDGRGGASRGAQRFAPLNSWPDNVNLDKARRLLWPVKQKYGRKISWADLMILAGNVALESMGFKTFGFGGGREDIWEPEKDINWGPETTWLGDERYSGDRELANPLGAVQMGLIYVNPEGPNGNPDPLASARDIRETFARMAMNDEETVALIAGGHTFGKTHGAAPASHVGTEPEGAPIEEQGLGWKNSFGTGVGQDAITSGLEVIWTPTPTKWDMSYLETLYGYEWELTKSPAGAHQWKPKGDAGAGTVPDAFDAQKRHQPSMLTSDIALRTDPAYDKICRDYLAHPDKFADAFARAWYKLTHRDMGPITRYLGPLVPKEELIWQDPVPAVDHELVHDADVEALKAEVLASGLTIPQLVSTAWAAASSFRGSDRRGGANGARIRLEPQKNWEANQPAELAKVLAKLEGIQQKFNSAQKGGKKISLADLIVLAGNAGVEAAAKKAGHSVKVPFAPGRTDATQGQTDAPTFAPLEPKADGFXNYAKKGLEDAAAHLLIDKAQLLTLTAPEMTVLVGGLRALGANYGQSKHGVFTNRPETLTNDFFVNLLDMNTAWAKSDKAAGEFEGRDRKTGQLKWTASIVDLVFGSNSQLRALAEVYATSDSTEAFVKDFVAAWTKVMNLDRFDLKN
;
A
#
# COMPACT_ATOMS: atom_id res chain seq x y z
N MET A 1 -33.78 26.50 34.26
CA MET A 1 -33.10 26.09 33.00
C MET A 1 -31.60 26.16 33.27
N SER A 2 -30.97 25.03 33.37
CA SER A 2 -29.51 25.02 33.53
C SER A 2 -28.89 25.41 32.17
N THR A 3 -28.14 26.48 32.17
CA THR A 3 -27.35 26.84 31.00
C THR A 3 -26.23 25.82 30.91
N GLU A 4 -26.43 24.81 30.07
CA GLU A 4 -25.33 23.91 29.76
C GLU A 4 -24.21 24.72 29.16
N SER A 5 -23.03 24.53 29.71
CA SER A 5 -21.84 25.19 29.19
C SER A 5 -21.65 24.79 27.72
N LYS A 6 -21.50 25.81 26.88
CA LYS A 6 -21.24 25.57 25.46
C LYS A 6 -19.76 25.38 25.17
N CYS A 7 -18.95 25.31 26.21
CA CYS A 7 -17.52 25.00 26.02
C CYS A 7 -17.39 23.57 25.53
N PRO A 8 -16.78 23.34 24.39
CA PRO A 8 -16.66 21.99 23.87
C PRO A 8 -15.83 21.04 24.73
N PHE A 9 -15.15 21.60 25.72
CA PHE A 9 -14.34 20.81 26.64
C PHE A 9 -14.98 20.63 28.01
N ALA A 10 -16.13 21.29 28.25
CA ALA A 10 -16.79 21.20 29.54
C ALA A 10 -17.59 19.90 29.63
N GLY A 11 -17.36 19.15 30.66
CA GLY A 11 -18.11 17.94 30.91
C GLY A 11 -17.47 16.65 30.46
N ASP A 12 -16.33 16.73 29.73
CA ASP A 12 -15.61 15.52 29.31
C ASP A 12 -14.53 15.21 30.35
N ALA A 13 -14.77 14.19 31.15
CA ALA A 13 -13.83 13.80 32.22
C ALA A 13 -12.47 13.40 31.67
N TYR A 14 -12.42 12.92 30.44
CA TYR A 14 -11.17 12.45 29.83
C TYR A 14 -10.28 13.61 29.41
N ALA A 15 -10.87 14.77 29.10
CA ALA A 15 -10.12 15.92 28.59
C ALA A 15 -9.10 16.46 29.60
N ASN A 16 -9.27 16.12 30.88
CA ASN A 16 -8.40 16.62 31.94
C ASN A 16 -7.36 15.59 32.41
N THR A 17 -7.17 14.53 31.63
CA THR A 17 -6.15 13.51 31.94
C THR A 17 -5.09 13.50 30.85
N GLU A 18 -3.91 12.98 31.19
CA GLU A 18 -2.83 12.85 30.21
C GLU A 18 -3.26 11.97 29.02
N ALA A 19 -4.06 10.94 29.31
CA ALA A 19 -4.54 10.04 28.26
C ALA A 19 -5.51 10.72 27.29
N GLY A 20 -6.18 11.79 27.72
CA GLY A 20 -7.09 12.54 26.86
C GLY A 20 -6.51 13.84 26.32
N ALA A 21 -5.24 14.08 26.56
CA ALA A 21 -4.61 15.35 26.15
C ALA A 21 -4.57 15.49 24.63
N LYS A 22 -4.78 16.69 24.17
CA LYS A 22 -4.65 17.02 22.75
C LYS A 22 -3.18 16.98 22.34
N GLY A 23 -2.91 16.41 21.18
CA GLY A 23 -1.58 16.43 20.61
C GLY A 23 -1.30 17.73 19.87
N ASN A 24 -0.04 17.97 19.57
CA ASN A 24 0.37 19.18 18.83
C ASN A 24 -0.37 19.31 17.49
N ARG A 25 -0.68 18.21 16.85
CA ARG A 25 -1.38 18.20 15.56
C ARG A 25 -2.78 18.80 15.68
N ASP A 26 -3.42 18.66 16.84
CA ASP A 26 -4.75 19.24 17.07
C ASP A 26 -4.69 20.75 17.16
N TRP A 27 -3.56 21.29 17.66
CA TRP A 27 -3.37 22.74 17.79
C TRP A 27 -2.82 23.37 16.51
N TRP A 28 -1.97 22.63 15.77
CA TRP A 28 -1.31 23.13 14.56
C TRP A 28 -1.53 22.12 13.43
N PRO A 29 -2.73 22.06 12.84
CA PRO A 29 -3.07 20.99 11.89
C PRO A 29 -2.25 20.99 10.61
N LYS A 30 -1.55 22.09 10.32
CA LYS A 30 -0.70 22.16 9.11
C LYS A 30 0.76 21.82 9.39
N GLN A 31 1.08 21.44 10.64
CA GLN A 31 2.42 21.00 10.98
C GLN A 31 2.80 19.75 10.21
N LEU A 32 4.09 19.59 9.88
CA LEU A 32 4.58 18.38 9.21
C LEU A 32 4.27 17.14 10.06
N ASN A 33 3.80 16.10 9.42
CA ASN A 33 3.42 14.86 10.10
C ASN A 33 4.62 13.91 10.19
N LEU A 34 5.54 14.21 11.12
CA LEU A 34 6.73 13.37 11.30
C LEU A 34 6.42 12.06 12.03
N ASP A 35 5.25 11.94 12.66
CA ASP A 35 4.86 10.73 13.38
C ASP A 35 4.83 9.52 12.46
N ILE A 36 4.50 9.70 11.19
CA ILE A 36 4.43 8.57 10.27
C ILE A 36 5.78 7.90 10.03
N LEU A 37 6.86 8.59 10.32
CA LEU A 37 8.21 8.02 10.19
C LEU A 37 8.56 7.06 11.33
N HIS A 38 7.77 7.07 12.42
CA HIS A 38 8.07 6.28 13.61
C HIS A 38 6.90 5.37 14.03
N GLN A 39 5.89 5.22 13.17
CA GLN A 39 4.80 4.28 13.46
C GLN A 39 5.33 2.84 13.40
N HIS A 40 4.63 1.95 14.10
CA HIS A 40 4.98 0.52 14.15
C HIS A 40 6.40 0.28 14.65
N SER A 41 6.82 1.10 15.60
CA SER A 41 8.15 0.96 16.18
C SER A 41 8.22 -0.29 17.07
N SER A 42 9.45 -0.71 17.40
CA SER A 42 9.65 -1.84 18.32
C SER A 42 8.99 -1.60 19.68
N LEU A 43 8.78 -0.34 20.06
CA LEU A 43 8.15 -0.03 21.34
C LEU A 43 6.69 -0.45 21.41
N SER A 44 5.99 -0.52 20.27
CA SER A 44 4.59 -0.94 20.24
C SER A 44 4.42 -2.42 19.89
N ASN A 45 5.50 -3.09 19.51
CA ASN A 45 5.46 -4.50 19.09
C ASN A 45 5.55 -5.39 20.34
N PRO A 46 4.55 -6.24 20.62
CA PRO A 46 4.58 -7.09 21.81
C PRO A 46 5.49 -8.31 21.68
N LEU A 47 6.02 -8.58 20.47
CA LEU A 47 6.84 -9.75 20.22
C LEU A 47 8.30 -9.41 20.49
N GLU A 48 9.06 -10.39 20.94
CA GLU A 48 10.49 -10.20 21.27
C GLU A 48 11.29 -9.81 20.02
N GLU A 49 12.38 -9.11 20.24
CA GLU A 49 13.24 -8.61 19.17
C GLU A 49 13.76 -9.73 18.25
N SER A 50 13.92 -10.92 18.80
CA SER A 50 14.40 -12.08 18.04
C SER A 50 13.30 -12.79 17.24
N PHE A 51 12.04 -12.33 17.35
CA PHE A 51 10.92 -12.95 16.65
C PHE A 51 11.10 -12.83 15.14
N ASP A 52 11.01 -13.96 14.45
CA ASP A 52 11.10 -14.02 12.99
C ASP A 52 9.87 -14.73 12.45
N TYR A 53 8.96 -13.95 11.85
CA TYR A 53 7.71 -14.51 11.35
C TYR A 53 7.94 -15.57 10.27
N THR A 54 8.95 -15.38 9.42
CA THR A 54 9.25 -16.37 8.38
C THR A 54 9.52 -17.74 8.99
N SER A 55 10.37 -17.79 10.00
CA SER A 55 10.70 -19.06 10.68
C SER A 55 9.47 -19.64 11.39
N GLU A 56 8.69 -18.79 12.05
CA GLU A 56 7.48 -19.26 12.76
C GLU A 56 6.48 -19.86 11.78
N PHE A 57 6.20 -19.17 10.68
CA PHE A 57 5.25 -19.66 9.67
C PHE A 57 5.74 -20.97 9.06
N GLN A 58 7.05 -21.09 8.80
CA GLN A 58 7.62 -22.31 8.23
C GLN A 58 7.48 -23.51 9.17
N SER A 59 7.34 -23.25 10.46
CA SER A 59 7.11 -24.33 11.44
C SER A 59 5.62 -24.72 11.55
N LEU A 60 4.73 -24.00 10.88
CA LEU A 60 3.30 -24.20 10.94
C LEU A 60 2.86 -25.43 10.15
N ASP A 61 1.98 -26.24 10.72
CA ASP A 61 1.28 -27.28 9.98
C ASP A 61 0.10 -26.63 9.25
N LEU A 62 0.35 -26.17 8.05
CA LEU A 62 -0.67 -25.43 7.28
C LEU A 62 -1.87 -26.31 6.94
N ASP A 63 -1.65 -27.60 6.68
CA ASP A 63 -2.76 -28.54 6.43
C ASP A 63 -3.71 -28.62 7.61
N ALA A 64 -3.17 -28.59 8.83
CA ALA A 64 -4.00 -28.62 10.03
C ALA A 64 -4.85 -27.35 10.13
N VAL A 65 -4.27 -26.19 9.82
CA VAL A 65 -5.03 -24.92 9.81
C VAL A 65 -6.15 -24.99 8.79
N VAL A 66 -5.85 -25.47 7.59
CA VAL A 66 -6.85 -25.59 6.52
C VAL A 66 -7.99 -26.51 6.95
N LYS A 67 -7.68 -27.64 7.60
CA LYS A 67 -8.71 -28.55 8.11
C LYS A 67 -9.58 -27.90 9.17
N ASP A 68 -8.97 -27.15 10.09
CA ASP A 68 -9.74 -26.45 11.12
C ASP A 68 -10.64 -25.39 10.51
N LEU A 69 -10.16 -24.68 9.49
CA LEU A 69 -10.98 -23.69 8.79
C LEU A 69 -12.14 -24.34 8.03
N HIS A 70 -11.91 -25.49 7.39
CA HIS A 70 -13.00 -26.25 6.76
C HIS A 70 -14.08 -26.61 7.78
N ALA A 71 -13.66 -27.09 8.93
CA ALA A 71 -14.63 -27.45 9.99
C ALA A 71 -15.40 -26.22 10.47
N LEU A 72 -14.70 -25.10 10.62
CA LEU A 72 -15.32 -23.85 11.06
C LEU A 72 -16.41 -23.38 10.09
N MET A 73 -16.21 -23.57 8.79
CA MET A 73 -17.16 -23.08 7.78
C MET A 73 -18.59 -23.58 8.02
N THR A 74 -18.75 -24.79 8.51
CA THR A 74 -20.07 -25.40 8.68
C THR A 74 -20.45 -25.62 10.15
N THR A 75 -19.73 -25.01 11.09
CA THR A 75 -20.04 -25.10 12.51
C THR A 75 -20.72 -23.79 12.96
N SER A 76 -21.99 -23.68 12.64
CA SER A 76 -22.77 -22.47 12.92
C SER A 76 -22.86 -22.20 14.42
N GLN A 77 -22.66 -20.92 14.82
CA GLN A 77 -22.73 -20.49 16.21
C GLN A 77 -24.03 -19.73 16.45
N ASP A 78 -24.66 -20.01 17.59
CA ASP A 78 -25.94 -19.33 17.91
C ASP A 78 -25.79 -17.82 18.01
N TRP A 79 -24.63 -17.34 18.45
CA TRP A 79 -24.42 -15.89 18.60
C TRP A 79 -24.21 -15.18 17.25
N TRP A 80 -23.89 -15.92 16.19
CA TRP A 80 -23.82 -15.39 14.80
C TRP A 80 -24.07 -16.55 13.84
N PRO A 81 -25.36 -16.89 13.58
CA PRO A 81 -25.66 -18.04 12.73
C PRO A 81 -25.19 -17.88 11.29
N ALA A 82 -24.76 -18.98 10.70
CA ALA A 82 -24.23 -19.00 9.33
C ALA A 82 -25.36 -18.96 8.31
N ASP A 83 -25.24 -18.10 7.29
CA ASP A 83 -26.14 -18.08 6.16
C ASP A 83 -26.09 -19.43 5.43
N PHE A 84 -27.23 -20.03 5.15
CA PHE A 84 -27.29 -21.32 4.46
C PHE A 84 -26.46 -22.40 5.15
N GLY A 85 -26.19 -22.24 6.45
CA GLY A 85 -25.39 -23.18 7.22
C GLY A 85 -23.88 -23.14 6.91
N HIS A 86 -23.41 -22.11 6.22
CA HIS A 86 -22.01 -22.05 5.78
C HIS A 86 -21.47 -20.63 5.87
N TYR A 87 -20.35 -20.44 6.57
CA TYR A 87 -19.76 -19.12 6.75
C TYR A 87 -18.95 -18.63 5.53
N GLY A 88 -18.89 -19.41 4.45
CA GLY A 88 -18.01 -19.08 3.33
C GLY A 88 -18.22 -17.69 2.77
N GLY A 89 -19.47 -17.29 2.57
CA GLY A 89 -19.76 -15.95 2.05
C GLY A 89 -19.20 -14.85 2.95
N LEU A 90 -19.35 -15.01 4.26
CA LEU A 90 -18.85 -14.05 5.23
C LEU A 90 -17.31 -13.97 5.20
N PHE A 91 -16.64 -15.11 5.12
CA PHE A 91 -15.18 -15.12 5.11
C PHE A 91 -14.60 -14.64 3.77
N ILE A 92 -15.28 -14.91 2.66
CA ILE A 92 -14.89 -14.31 1.37
C ILE A 92 -14.96 -12.78 1.46
N ARG A 93 -16.07 -12.26 2.02
CA ARG A 93 -16.23 -10.82 2.19
C ARG A 93 -15.13 -10.25 3.10
N MET A 94 -14.81 -10.93 4.20
CA MET A 94 -13.74 -10.48 5.11
C MET A 94 -12.39 -10.38 4.39
N ALA A 95 -12.03 -11.42 3.63
CA ALA A 95 -10.75 -11.42 2.90
C ALA A 95 -10.73 -10.35 1.82
N TRP A 96 -11.81 -10.21 1.07
CA TRP A 96 -11.95 -9.17 0.04
C TRP A 96 -11.78 -7.79 0.67
N HIS A 97 -12.45 -7.52 1.81
CA HIS A 97 -12.39 -6.22 2.46
C HIS A 97 -11.05 -5.97 3.14
N SER A 98 -10.33 -7.01 3.54
CA SER A 98 -8.94 -6.85 3.99
C SER A 98 -8.06 -6.35 2.84
N ALA A 99 -8.25 -6.91 1.65
CA ALA A 99 -7.41 -6.64 0.49
C ALA A 99 -7.84 -5.42 -0.32
N GLY A 100 -9.13 -5.15 -0.36
CA GLY A 100 -9.72 -4.15 -1.26
C GLY A 100 -9.43 -2.71 -0.90
N THR A 101 -8.76 -2.46 0.21
CA THR A 101 -8.30 -1.11 0.58
C THR A 101 -7.03 -0.70 -0.17
N TYR A 102 -6.40 -1.63 -0.88
CA TYR A 102 -5.16 -1.36 -1.64
C TYR A 102 -5.41 -0.31 -2.73
N ARG A 103 -4.44 0.58 -2.90
CA ARG A 103 -4.49 1.57 -3.99
C ARG A 103 -3.13 1.66 -4.67
N ILE A 104 -3.17 1.66 -5.99
CA ILE A 104 -1.95 1.56 -6.81
C ILE A 104 -1.09 2.84 -6.74
N TYR A 105 -1.70 4.01 -6.46
CA TYR A 105 -0.97 5.27 -6.55
C TYR A 105 0.11 5.40 -5.49
N ASP A 106 -0.12 4.90 -4.27
CA ASP A 106 0.91 4.94 -3.22
C ASP A 106 1.17 3.58 -2.59
N GLY A 107 0.51 2.54 -3.08
CA GLY A 107 0.71 1.19 -2.58
C GLY A 107 0.15 0.92 -1.20
N ARG A 108 -0.52 1.88 -0.60
CA ARG A 108 -1.03 1.76 0.76
C ARG A 108 -2.35 1.00 0.78
N GLY A 109 -2.76 0.60 1.97
CA GLY A 109 -3.91 -0.30 2.13
C GLY A 109 -3.50 -1.73 1.87
N GLY A 110 -4.48 -2.59 1.65
CA GLY A 110 -4.22 -3.99 1.33
C GLY A 110 -4.20 -4.90 2.54
N ALA A 111 -3.93 -6.17 2.26
CA ALA A 111 -4.11 -7.24 3.23
C ALA A 111 -2.88 -7.53 4.10
N SER A 112 -1.73 -6.95 3.78
CA SER A 112 -0.45 -7.46 4.30
C SER A 112 -0.15 -7.16 5.76
N ARG A 113 -1.02 -6.39 6.44
CA ARG A 113 -0.73 -5.96 7.81
C ARG A 113 -1.80 -6.34 8.82
N GLY A 114 -2.91 -6.92 8.38
CA GLY A 114 -4.03 -7.21 9.28
C GLY A 114 -4.70 -5.96 9.83
N ALA A 115 -4.67 -4.88 9.07
CA ALA A 115 -5.14 -3.56 9.51
C ALA A 115 -6.65 -3.49 9.69
N GLN A 116 -7.40 -4.43 9.15
CA GLN A 116 -8.86 -4.48 9.35
C GLN A 116 -9.24 -4.56 10.82
N ARG A 117 -8.32 -5.02 11.69
CA ARG A 117 -8.56 -5.11 13.13
C ARG A 117 -8.60 -3.75 13.83
N PHE A 118 -8.11 -2.70 13.19
CA PHE A 118 -7.88 -1.39 13.82
C PHE A 118 -8.76 -0.30 13.21
N ALA A 119 -8.97 0.76 14.00
CA ALA A 119 -9.59 1.98 13.49
C ALA A 119 -8.77 2.55 12.33
N PRO A 120 -9.38 3.17 11.32
CA PRO A 120 -10.83 3.31 11.16
C PRO A 120 -11.50 2.11 10.47
N LEU A 121 -10.70 1.18 9.95
CA LEU A 121 -11.19 0.11 9.09
C LEU A 121 -12.19 -0.79 9.81
N ASN A 122 -11.91 -1.11 11.08
CA ASN A 122 -12.78 -2.00 11.85
C ASN A 122 -14.16 -1.40 12.09
N SER A 123 -14.32 -0.10 11.86
CA SER A 123 -15.57 0.62 12.13
C SER A 123 -16.20 1.27 10.91
N TRP A 124 -15.66 1.02 9.72
CA TRP A 124 -16.25 1.53 8.49
C TRP A 124 -17.61 0.89 8.23
N PRO A 125 -18.58 1.66 7.69
CA PRO A 125 -19.89 1.09 7.37
C PRO A 125 -19.83 -0.10 6.41
N ASP A 126 -18.90 -0.09 5.47
CA ASP A 126 -18.79 -1.21 4.52
C ASP A 126 -18.24 -2.48 5.18
N ASN A 127 -17.69 -2.35 6.38
CA ASN A 127 -17.15 -3.47 7.14
C ASN A 127 -18.11 -3.96 8.25
N VAL A 128 -19.37 -3.52 8.19
CA VAL A 128 -20.37 -3.95 9.17
C VAL A 128 -20.36 -5.46 9.30
N ASN A 129 -20.31 -5.93 10.54
CA ASN A 129 -20.36 -7.33 10.94
C ASN A 129 -19.14 -8.18 10.57
N LEU A 130 -18.07 -7.56 10.03
CA LEU A 130 -16.80 -8.29 9.86
C LEU A 130 -16.08 -8.48 11.20
N ASP A 131 -16.43 -7.71 12.22
CA ASP A 131 -15.99 -7.97 13.58
C ASP A 131 -16.40 -9.39 14.03
N LYS A 132 -17.58 -9.85 13.61
CA LYS A 132 -18.04 -11.21 13.91
C LYS A 132 -17.21 -12.24 13.15
N ALA A 133 -16.87 -11.95 11.89
CA ALA A 133 -16.02 -12.86 11.12
C ALA A 133 -14.67 -13.08 11.83
N ARG A 134 -14.04 -12.00 12.28
CA ARG A 134 -12.78 -12.12 13.01
C ARG A 134 -12.96 -12.87 14.35
N ARG A 135 -14.07 -12.61 15.04
CA ARG A 135 -14.34 -13.31 16.30
C ARG A 135 -14.55 -14.81 16.08
N LEU A 136 -15.20 -15.20 14.96
CA LEU A 136 -15.35 -16.60 14.60
C LEU A 136 -14.00 -17.27 14.35
N LEU A 137 -13.02 -16.54 13.87
CA LEU A 137 -11.68 -17.07 13.61
C LEU A 137 -10.84 -17.21 14.88
N TRP A 138 -11.24 -16.55 15.99
CA TRP A 138 -10.39 -16.50 17.17
C TRP A 138 -9.97 -17.89 17.67
N PRO A 139 -10.84 -18.90 17.74
CA PRO A 139 -10.38 -20.21 18.21
C PRO A 139 -9.24 -20.80 17.35
N VAL A 140 -9.24 -20.54 16.04
CA VAL A 140 -8.17 -21.00 15.17
C VAL A 140 -6.89 -20.18 15.45
N LYS A 141 -7.01 -18.86 15.52
CA LYS A 141 -5.88 -18.00 15.87
C LYS A 141 -5.28 -18.39 17.22
N GLN A 142 -6.14 -18.64 18.20
CA GLN A 142 -5.72 -19.04 19.54
C GLN A 142 -4.91 -20.35 19.50
N LYS A 143 -5.36 -21.31 18.71
CA LYS A 143 -4.73 -22.62 18.62
C LYS A 143 -3.32 -22.55 17.99
N TYR A 144 -3.16 -21.76 16.93
CA TYR A 144 -1.90 -21.71 16.18
C TYR A 144 -1.00 -20.55 16.58
N GLY A 145 -1.51 -19.59 17.30
CA GLY A 145 -0.74 -18.53 17.95
C GLY A 145 0.13 -17.73 16.99
N ARG A 146 1.38 -17.57 17.37
CA ARG A 146 2.31 -16.72 16.61
C ARG A 146 2.77 -17.32 15.28
N LYS A 147 2.46 -18.59 15.04
CA LYS A 147 2.87 -19.27 13.81
C LYS A 147 2.09 -18.79 12.58
N ILE A 148 0.93 -18.17 12.79
CA ILE A 148 0.19 -17.54 11.68
C ILE A 148 -0.33 -16.18 12.15
N SER A 149 -0.03 -15.14 11.35
CA SER A 149 -0.51 -13.79 11.63
C SER A 149 -2.02 -13.69 11.40
N TRP A 150 -2.65 -12.67 11.98
CA TRP A 150 -4.02 -12.34 11.63
C TRP A 150 -4.14 -12.02 10.13
N ALA A 151 -3.16 -11.30 9.60
CA ALA A 151 -3.17 -10.93 8.18
C ALA A 151 -3.22 -12.17 7.30
N ASP A 152 -2.36 -13.15 7.56
CA ASP A 152 -2.35 -14.40 6.78
C ASP A 152 -3.62 -15.21 7.03
N LEU A 153 -4.08 -15.29 8.29
CA LEU A 153 -5.25 -16.11 8.62
C LEU A 153 -6.51 -15.60 7.92
N MET A 154 -6.71 -14.27 7.89
CA MET A 154 -7.91 -13.72 7.25
C MET A 154 -7.94 -14.03 5.74
N ILE A 155 -6.79 -13.98 5.08
CA ILE A 155 -6.73 -14.30 3.64
C ILE A 155 -6.88 -15.81 3.42
N LEU A 156 -6.20 -16.61 4.23
CA LEU A 156 -6.34 -18.06 4.13
C LEU A 156 -7.79 -18.50 4.34
N ALA A 157 -8.49 -17.87 5.29
CA ALA A 157 -9.90 -18.18 5.54
C ALA A 157 -10.75 -17.92 4.29
N GLY A 158 -10.47 -16.83 3.57
CA GLY A 158 -11.16 -16.57 2.31
C GLY A 158 -10.90 -17.64 1.25
N ASN A 159 -9.64 -18.08 1.15
CA ASN A 159 -9.29 -19.15 0.20
C ASN A 159 -9.98 -20.46 0.57
N VAL A 160 -9.92 -20.82 1.84
CA VAL A 160 -10.57 -22.08 2.31
C VAL A 160 -12.09 -21.99 2.10
N ALA A 161 -12.68 -20.82 2.33
CA ALA A 161 -14.11 -20.62 2.06
C ALA A 161 -14.46 -20.97 0.62
N LEU A 162 -13.70 -20.39 -0.33
CA LEU A 162 -13.91 -20.67 -1.76
C LEU A 162 -13.77 -22.17 -2.06
N GLU A 163 -12.71 -22.79 -1.53
CA GLU A 163 -12.44 -24.19 -1.83
C GLU A 163 -13.47 -25.12 -1.18
N SER A 164 -13.95 -24.76 0.00
CA SER A 164 -14.99 -25.57 0.68
C SER A 164 -16.32 -25.55 -0.08
N MET A 165 -16.51 -24.56 -0.93
CA MET A 165 -17.71 -24.45 -1.77
C MET A 165 -17.44 -24.88 -3.23
N GLY A 166 -16.32 -25.55 -3.47
CA GLY A 166 -16.05 -26.19 -4.75
C GLY A 166 -15.22 -25.37 -5.74
N PHE A 167 -14.73 -24.22 -5.36
CA PHE A 167 -13.90 -23.39 -6.26
C PHE A 167 -12.41 -23.65 -5.98
N LYS A 168 -11.66 -23.96 -7.04
CA LYS A 168 -10.22 -24.17 -6.91
C LYS A 168 -9.51 -22.81 -7.02
N THR A 169 -8.92 -22.33 -5.92
CA THR A 169 -8.16 -21.08 -5.94
C THR A 169 -6.85 -21.25 -6.69
N PHE A 170 -6.25 -20.12 -7.10
CA PHE A 170 -4.95 -20.15 -7.78
C PHE A 170 -3.84 -20.56 -6.82
N GLY A 171 -3.95 -20.17 -5.55
CA GLY A 171 -2.98 -20.52 -4.53
C GLY A 171 -2.98 -19.55 -3.38
N PHE A 172 -2.00 -19.72 -2.49
CA PHE A 172 -1.87 -18.89 -1.29
C PHE A 172 -0.41 -18.81 -0.87
N GLY A 173 0.07 -17.59 -0.67
CA GLY A 173 1.37 -17.36 -0.03
C GLY A 173 1.16 -16.71 1.33
N GLY A 174 1.83 -17.25 2.35
CA GLY A 174 1.93 -16.59 3.64
C GLY A 174 3.07 -15.56 3.62
N GLY A 175 3.27 -14.87 4.74
CA GLY A 175 4.34 -13.89 4.85
C GLY A 175 3.87 -12.48 5.18
N ARG A 176 2.57 -12.31 5.46
CA ARG A 176 2.03 -11.01 5.89
C ARG A 176 2.24 -10.88 7.39
N GLU A 177 2.98 -9.87 7.80
CA GLU A 177 3.27 -9.66 9.23
C GLU A 177 2.27 -8.69 9.83
N ASP A 178 1.79 -9.00 11.01
CA ASP A 178 0.82 -8.16 11.72
C ASP A 178 1.45 -6.87 12.22
N ILE A 179 0.65 -5.79 12.19
CA ILE A 179 0.94 -4.57 12.93
C ILE A 179 0.17 -4.59 14.25
N TRP A 180 0.55 -3.69 15.17
CA TRP A 180 0.04 -3.68 16.54
C TRP A 180 -0.60 -2.35 16.92
N GLU A 181 -0.82 -1.46 15.94
CA GLU A 181 -1.45 -0.15 16.16
C GLU A 181 -2.05 0.32 14.82
N PRO A 182 -3.01 1.24 14.86
CA PRO A 182 -3.58 1.80 13.62
C PRO A 182 -2.52 2.47 12.76
N GLU A 183 -2.70 2.38 11.45
CA GLU A 183 -1.81 3.04 10.50
C GLU A 183 -2.09 4.53 10.45
N LYS A 184 -1.04 5.36 10.52
CA LYS A 184 -1.15 6.81 10.53
C LYS A 184 -0.79 7.44 9.19
N ASP A 185 -0.27 6.66 8.27
CA ASP A 185 0.30 7.18 7.02
C ASP A 185 -0.69 7.17 5.85
N ILE A 186 -1.92 6.69 6.06
CA ILE A 186 -2.86 6.52 4.96
C ILE A 186 -3.89 7.66 4.98
N ASN A 187 -3.94 8.40 3.87
CA ASN A 187 -4.97 9.41 3.66
C ASN A 187 -6.22 8.72 3.07
N TRP A 188 -7.26 8.59 3.88
CA TRP A 188 -8.51 7.96 3.43
C TRP A 188 -9.50 8.98 2.85
N GLY A 189 -9.13 10.26 2.82
CA GLY A 189 -10.00 11.35 2.39
C GLY A 189 -10.61 12.10 3.57
N PRO A 190 -11.34 13.18 3.28
CA PRO A 190 -11.94 13.99 4.35
C PRO A 190 -12.97 13.20 5.15
N GLU A 191 -12.81 13.20 6.44
CA GLU A 191 -13.74 12.49 7.33
C GLU A 191 -15.12 13.13 7.38
N THR A 192 -15.20 14.42 7.13
CA THR A 192 -16.49 15.14 7.13
C THR A 192 -17.38 14.73 5.95
N THR A 193 -16.80 14.18 4.89
CA THR A 193 -17.54 13.72 3.72
C THR A 193 -17.51 12.20 3.59
N TRP A 194 -17.31 11.53 4.69
CA TRP A 194 -17.04 10.12 4.78
C TRP A 194 -18.06 9.26 4.05
N LEU A 195 -19.34 9.48 4.34
CA LEU A 195 -20.41 8.61 3.87
C LEU A 195 -21.11 9.12 2.61
N GLY A 196 -20.57 10.18 2.01
CA GLY A 196 -21.21 10.76 0.84
C GLY A 196 -20.31 10.77 -0.38
N ASP A 197 -20.87 11.14 -1.50
CA ASP A 197 -20.13 11.31 -2.74
C ASP A 197 -19.45 12.68 -2.80
N GLU A 198 -19.43 13.40 -1.68
CA GLU A 198 -18.88 14.76 -1.59
C GLU A 198 -17.38 14.84 -1.74
N ARG A 199 -16.69 13.70 -1.71
CA ARG A 199 -15.25 13.66 -1.91
C ARG A 199 -14.83 13.86 -3.37
N TYR A 200 -15.80 13.80 -4.27
CA TYR A 200 -15.57 14.04 -5.71
C TYR A 200 -15.54 15.53 -6.00
N SER A 201 -14.84 15.88 -7.08
CA SER A 201 -14.91 17.22 -7.66
C SER A 201 -15.30 17.10 -9.13
N GLY A 202 -15.75 18.21 -9.71
CA GLY A 202 -16.12 18.26 -11.10
C GLY A 202 -17.13 17.18 -11.48
N ASP A 203 -16.88 16.47 -12.57
CA ASP A 203 -17.74 15.38 -13.03
C ASP A 203 -17.26 14.06 -12.44
N ARG A 204 -17.39 13.93 -11.11
CA ARG A 204 -17.01 12.73 -10.32
C ARG A 204 -15.53 12.39 -10.49
N GLU A 205 -14.68 13.39 -10.29
CA GLU A 205 -13.22 13.17 -10.27
C GLU A 205 -12.78 12.95 -8.83
N LEU A 206 -12.10 11.84 -8.59
CA LEU A 206 -11.59 11.49 -7.27
C LEU A 206 -10.09 11.78 -7.21
N ALA A 207 -9.69 12.56 -6.21
CA ALA A 207 -8.28 12.93 -6.05
C ALA A 207 -7.40 11.70 -5.77
N ASN A 208 -6.22 11.68 -6.39
CA ASN A 208 -5.22 10.67 -6.03
C ASN A 208 -4.64 11.03 -4.66
N PRO A 209 -4.30 10.05 -3.81
CA PRO A 209 -4.28 8.60 -4.06
C PRO A 209 -5.54 7.86 -3.61
N LEU A 210 -6.64 8.55 -3.33
CA LEU A 210 -7.83 7.90 -2.77
C LEU A 210 -8.24 6.69 -3.61
N GLY A 211 -8.59 5.60 -2.95
CA GLY A 211 -8.91 4.35 -3.61
C GLY A 211 -10.40 4.17 -3.88
N ALA A 212 -11.19 4.13 -2.81
CA ALA A 212 -12.63 3.91 -2.94
C ALA A 212 -13.35 5.19 -3.35
N VAL A 213 -14.44 5.04 -4.06
CA VAL A 213 -15.27 6.18 -4.49
C VAL A 213 -15.92 6.88 -3.31
N GLN A 214 -16.15 6.17 -2.24
CA GLN A 214 -16.60 6.75 -0.97
C GLN A 214 -15.70 6.24 0.16
N MET A 215 -15.34 7.12 1.07
CA MET A 215 -14.65 6.67 2.27
C MET A 215 -15.59 5.77 3.06
N GLY A 216 -15.07 4.66 3.55
CA GLY A 216 -15.89 3.68 4.24
C GLY A 216 -16.58 2.68 3.35
N LEU A 217 -16.46 2.86 2.04
CA LEU A 217 -16.87 1.85 1.05
C LEU A 217 -15.61 1.35 0.35
N ILE A 218 -15.41 0.04 0.36
CA ILE A 218 -14.20 -0.54 -0.20
C ILE A 218 -14.19 -0.39 -1.73
N TYR A 219 -15.38 -0.35 -2.33
CA TYR A 219 -15.50 -0.18 -3.78
C TYR A 219 -16.64 0.79 -4.12
N VAL A 220 -17.86 0.37 -4.38
CA VAL A 220 -18.90 1.27 -4.85
C VAL A 220 -20.19 1.12 -4.03
N ASN A 221 -21.03 2.15 -4.09
CA ASN A 221 -22.36 2.08 -3.49
C ASN A 221 -23.19 1.04 -4.27
N PRO A 222 -23.64 -0.03 -3.62
CA PRO A 222 -24.38 -1.09 -4.33
C PRO A 222 -25.71 -0.64 -4.89
N GLU A 223 -26.28 0.47 -4.39
CA GLU A 223 -27.50 1.03 -4.90
C GLU A 223 -27.28 1.92 -6.13
N GLY A 224 -26.02 2.24 -6.45
CA GLY A 224 -25.66 3.21 -7.47
C GLY A 224 -25.12 4.49 -6.87
N PRO A 225 -24.50 5.37 -7.65
CA PRO A 225 -23.93 6.62 -7.13
C PRO A 225 -24.97 7.45 -6.37
N ASN A 226 -24.63 7.85 -5.17
CA ASN A 226 -25.54 8.59 -4.26
C ASN A 226 -26.83 7.84 -3.93
N GLY A 227 -26.82 6.51 -4.07
CA GLY A 227 -28.02 5.72 -3.84
C GLY A 227 -29.02 5.78 -5.00
N ASN A 228 -28.62 6.35 -6.13
CA ASN A 228 -29.46 6.45 -7.32
C ASN A 228 -29.30 5.18 -8.16
N PRO A 229 -30.37 4.43 -8.45
CA PRO A 229 -30.24 3.13 -9.09
C PRO A 229 -30.03 3.20 -10.61
N ASP A 230 -28.95 3.79 -11.02
CA ASP A 230 -28.53 3.95 -12.42
C ASP A 230 -27.37 3.00 -12.71
N PRO A 231 -27.62 1.88 -13.44
CA PRO A 231 -26.56 0.91 -13.70
C PRO A 231 -25.37 1.44 -14.50
N LEU A 232 -25.58 2.35 -15.46
CA LEU A 232 -24.46 2.90 -16.22
C LEU A 232 -23.60 3.79 -15.36
N ALA A 233 -24.20 4.60 -14.51
CA ALA A 233 -23.44 5.42 -13.56
C ALA A 233 -22.68 4.53 -12.57
N SER A 234 -23.30 3.45 -12.12
CA SER A 234 -22.63 2.47 -11.25
C SER A 234 -21.41 1.86 -11.94
N ALA A 235 -21.53 1.52 -13.23
CA ALA A 235 -20.42 0.93 -14.00
C ALA A 235 -19.23 1.88 -14.06
N ARG A 236 -19.47 3.18 -14.19
CA ARG A 236 -18.43 4.18 -14.20
C ARG A 236 -17.66 4.16 -12.87
N ASP A 237 -18.37 4.15 -11.75
CA ASP A 237 -17.73 4.09 -10.42
C ASP A 237 -16.98 2.78 -10.23
N ILE A 238 -17.55 1.65 -10.66
CA ILE A 238 -16.89 0.35 -10.58
C ILE A 238 -15.56 0.39 -11.32
N ARG A 239 -15.55 0.87 -12.55
CA ARG A 239 -14.33 0.92 -13.37
C ARG A 239 -13.26 1.78 -12.70
N GLU A 240 -13.66 2.95 -12.19
CA GLU A 240 -12.73 3.85 -11.52
C GLU A 240 -12.11 3.20 -10.28
N THR A 241 -12.95 2.62 -9.42
CA THR A 241 -12.48 2.03 -8.16
C THR A 241 -11.57 0.83 -8.42
N PHE A 242 -11.98 -0.06 -9.32
CA PHE A 242 -11.18 -1.25 -9.59
C PHE A 242 -9.87 -0.90 -10.32
N ALA A 243 -9.88 0.12 -11.18
CA ALA A 243 -8.64 0.59 -11.80
C ALA A 243 -7.65 1.10 -10.75
N ARG A 244 -8.14 1.71 -9.68
CA ARG A 244 -7.28 2.18 -8.59
C ARG A 244 -6.66 1.03 -7.78
N MET A 245 -7.22 -0.15 -7.90
CA MET A 245 -6.63 -1.38 -7.36
C MET A 245 -5.79 -2.11 -8.42
N ALA A 246 -5.62 -1.50 -9.60
CA ALA A 246 -4.88 -2.06 -10.74
C ALA A 246 -5.61 -3.26 -11.38
N MET A 247 -6.94 -3.27 -11.32
CA MET A 247 -7.75 -4.32 -11.96
C MET A 247 -8.30 -3.79 -13.27
N ASN A 248 -8.12 -4.56 -14.33
CA ASN A 248 -8.72 -4.23 -15.64
C ASN A 248 -10.18 -4.71 -15.67
N ASP A 249 -10.85 -4.49 -16.81
CA ASP A 249 -12.28 -4.84 -16.93
C ASP A 249 -12.52 -6.34 -16.77
N GLU A 250 -11.65 -7.18 -17.34
CA GLU A 250 -11.81 -8.64 -17.24
C GLU A 250 -11.66 -9.11 -15.80
N GLU A 251 -10.67 -8.58 -15.09
CA GLU A 251 -10.45 -8.89 -13.67
C GLU A 251 -11.63 -8.39 -12.82
N THR A 252 -12.14 -7.20 -13.13
CA THR A 252 -13.25 -6.60 -12.42
C THR A 252 -14.50 -7.47 -12.52
N VAL A 253 -14.86 -7.85 -13.75
CA VAL A 253 -16.04 -8.72 -13.98
C VAL A 253 -15.84 -10.05 -13.27
N ALA A 254 -14.64 -10.66 -13.40
CA ALA A 254 -14.36 -11.95 -12.77
C ALA A 254 -14.52 -11.88 -11.25
N LEU A 255 -14.01 -10.81 -10.63
CA LEU A 255 -14.12 -10.64 -9.17
C LEU A 255 -15.55 -10.47 -8.71
N ILE A 256 -16.33 -9.62 -9.39
CA ILE A 256 -17.72 -9.37 -9.00
C ILE A 256 -18.57 -10.63 -9.23
N ALA A 257 -18.51 -11.19 -10.43
CA ALA A 257 -19.31 -12.36 -10.75
C ALA A 257 -18.90 -13.58 -9.91
N GLY A 258 -17.60 -13.76 -9.71
CA GLY A 258 -17.10 -14.86 -8.88
C GLY A 258 -17.53 -14.72 -7.44
N GLY A 259 -17.34 -13.52 -6.87
CA GLY A 259 -17.70 -13.26 -5.47
C GLY A 259 -19.18 -13.40 -5.20
N HIS A 260 -20.01 -12.82 -6.09
CA HIS A 260 -21.47 -12.82 -5.91
C HIS A 260 -22.11 -14.18 -6.25
N THR A 261 -21.32 -15.14 -6.72
CA THR A 261 -21.77 -16.53 -6.80
C THR A 261 -22.17 -17.06 -5.41
N PHE A 262 -21.58 -16.50 -4.36
CA PHE A 262 -21.68 -17.02 -3.00
C PHE A 262 -22.41 -16.08 -2.06
N GLY A 263 -23.19 -16.67 -1.13
CA GLY A 263 -23.72 -15.95 0.02
C GLY A 263 -24.91 -15.07 -0.30
N LYS A 264 -25.08 -14.05 0.52
CA LYS A 264 -26.18 -13.09 0.40
C LYS A 264 -25.79 -11.77 1.08
N THR A 265 -26.57 -10.72 0.78
CA THR A 265 -26.52 -9.49 1.57
C THR A 265 -27.61 -9.51 2.64
N HIS A 266 -27.57 -8.55 3.58
CA HIS A 266 -28.51 -8.49 4.70
C HIS A 266 -29.10 -7.10 4.84
N GLY A 267 -30.41 -7.04 4.80
CA GLY A 267 -31.15 -5.80 4.94
C GLY A 267 -32.54 -6.07 5.51
N ALA A 268 -32.62 -6.80 6.63
CA ALA A 268 -33.89 -7.26 7.19
C ALA A 268 -34.77 -6.12 7.68
N ALA A 269 -34.18 -4.97 8.02
CA ALA A 269 -34.91 -3.82 8.56
C ALA A 269 -34.08 -2.55 8.40
N PRO A 270 -34.68 -1.37 8.64
CA PRO A 270 -33.94 -0.11 8.51
C PRO A 270 -32.73 0.01 9.43
N ALA A 271 -31.74 0.78 8.97
CA ALA A 271 -30.48 1.00 9.68
C ALA A 271 -30.66 1.62 11.05
N SER A 272 -31.80 2.22 11.34
CA SER A 272 -32.11 2.79 12.66
C SER A 272 -32.07 1.76 13.80
N HIS A 273 -32.14 0.47 13.45
CA HIS A 273 -32.01 -0.62 14.43
C HIS A 273 -30.57 -0.95 14.76
N VAL A 274 -29.60 -0.47 13.95
CA VAL A 274 -28.20 -0.84 14.09
C VAL A 274 -27.51 0.10 15.06
N GLY A 275 -26.86 -0.47 16.07
CA GLY A 275 -26.12 0.29 17.07
C GLY A 275 -24.76 0.76 16.58
N THR A 276 -23.98 1.24 17.53
CA THR A 276 -22.69 1.89 17.29
C THR A 276 -21.65 0.90 16.75
N GLU A 277 -20.76 1.38 15.91
CA GLU A 277 -19.64 0.63 15.35
C GLU A 277 -18.67 0.18 16.47
N PRO A 278 -17.77 -0.77 16.20
CA PRO A 278 -16.93 -1.34 17.26
C PRO A 278 -16.14 -0.32 18.08
N GLU A 279 -15.56 0.72 17.45
CA GLU A 279 -14.78 1.70 18.21
C GLU A 279 -15.63 2.54 19.15
N GLY A 280 -16.90 2.75 18.82
CA GLY A 280 -17.81 3.52 19.64
C GLY A 280 -18.73 2.69 20.53
N ALA A 281 -18.67 1.36 20.41
CA ALA A 281 -19.57 0.49 21.16
C ALA A 281 -19.23 0.46 22.66
N PRO A 282 -20.23 0.20 23.52
CA PRO A 282 -19.95 0.10 24.97
C PRO A 282 -18.93 -0.96 25.29
N ILE A 283 -18.18 -0.72 26.37
CA ILE A 283 -17.06 -1.58 26.75
C ILE A 283 -17.49 -3.03 27.00
N GLU A 284 -18.70 -3.27 27.47
CA GLU A 284 -19.21 -4.60 27.73
C GLU A 284 -19.47 -5.40 26.44
N GLU A 285 -19.51 -4.76 25.29
CA GLU A 285 -19.62 -5.45 24.00
C GLU A 285 -18.27 -6.03 23.55
N GLN A 286 -17.19 -5.67 24.22
CA GLN A 286 -15.88 -6.29 24.07
C GLN A 286 -15.35 -6.28 22.62
N GLY A 287 -15.49 -5.13 21.97
CA GLY A 287 -14.98 -4.94 20.63
C GLY A 287 -15.92 -5.39 19.50
N LEU A 288 -17.12 -5.86 19.86
CA LEU A 288 -18.16 -6.11 18.86
C LEU A 288 -19.05 -4.87 18.75
N GLY A 289 -19.38 -4.52 17.53
CA GLY A 289 -20.23 -3.36 17.28
C GLY A 289 -21.51 -3.73 16.56
N TRP A 290 -22.23 -2.68 16.17
CA TRP A 290 -23.42 -2.77 15.33
C TRP A 290 -24.52 -3.67 15.94
N LYS A 291 -24.65 -3.62 17.25
CA LYS A 291 -25.69 -4.37 17.96
C LYS A 291 -27.06 -4.05 17.37
N ASN A 292 -27.78 -5.09 16.95
CA ASN A 292 -29.00 -4.93 16.18
C ASN A 292 -30.23 -5.18 17.08
N SER A 293 -31.12 -4.19 17.13
CA SER A 293 -32.34 -4.29 17.96
C SER A 293 -33.53 -4.91 17.23
N PHE A 294 -33.37 -5.26 15.95
CA PHE A 294 -34.48 -5.82 15.18
C PHE A 294 -34.57 -7.34 15.41
N GLY A 295 -35.74 -7.81 15.80
CA GLY A 295 -35.99 -9.24 15.98
C GLY A 295 -34.96 -9.89 16.91
N THR A 296 -34.31 -10.96 16.44
CA THR A 296 -33.24 -11.63 17.19
C THR A 296 -31.91 -10.89 17.09
N GLY A 297 -31.81 -9.95 16.14
CA GLY A 297 -30.57 -9.22 15.89
C GLY A 297 -29.55 -9.98 15.06
N VAL A 298 -29.77 -11.25 14.79
CA VAL A 298 -28.84 -12.12 14.08
C VAL A 298 -29.60 -12.98 13.06
N GLY A 299 -28.87 -13.70 12.25
CA GLY A 299 -29.46 -14.63 11.30
C GLY A 299 -30.40 -13.93 10.32
N GLN A 300 -31.67 -14.39 10.29
CA GLN A 300 -32.67 -13.82 9.36
C GLN A 300 -32.95 -12.35 9.65
N ASP A 301 -32.65 -11.89 10.85
CA ASP A 301 -32.90 -10.50 11.26
C ASP A 301 -31.66 -9.61 11.09
N ALA A 302 -30.57 -10.11 10.52
CA ALA A 302 -29.32 -9.39 10.40
C ALA A 302 -29.46 -8.19 9.45
N ILE A 303 -28.75 -7.12 9.77
CA ILE A 303 -28.67 -5.90 8.95
C ILE A 303 -27.19 -5.62 8.72
N THR A 304 -26.77 -5.54 7.46
CA THR A 304 -25.41 -5.20 7.10
C THR A 304 -25.42 -4.03 6.13
N SER A 305 -25.62 -4.30 4.84
CA SER A 305 -25.66 -3.24 3.82
C SER A 305 -27.01 -2.56 3.66
N GLY A 306 -28.05 -3.17 4.20
CA GLY A 306 -29.42 -2.71 3.96
C GLY A 306 -30.05 -3.31 2.73
N LEU A 307 -29.30 -4.01 1.90
CA LEU A 307 -29.86 -4.76 0.77
C LEU A 307 -30.11 -6.19 1.21
N GLU A 308 -31.12 -6.81 0.63
CA GLU A 308 -31.54 -8.17 0.99
C GLU A 308 -31.55 -8.99 -0.29
N VAL A 309 -30.37 -9.41 -0.73
CA VAL A 309 -30.15 -10.01 -2.04
C VAL A 309 -29.59 -11.42 -1.89
N ILE A 310 -30.23 -12.37 -2.58
CA ILE A 310 -29.69 -13.72 -2.81
C ILE A 310 -29.57 -13.85 -4.33
N TRP A 311 -28.34 -13.95 -4.81
CA TRP A 311 -28.07 -13.90 -6.25
C TRP A 311 -28.40 -15.18 -7.01
N THR A 312 -28.19 -16.35 -6.35
CA THR A 312 -28.17 -17.60 -7.09
C THR A 312 -28.97 -18.69 -6.39
N PRO A 313 -29.39 -19.72 -7.14
CA PRO A 313 -30.04 -20.89 -6.53
C PRO A 313 -29.11 -21.74 -5.66
N THR A 314 -27.78 -21.54 -5.77
CA THR A 314 -26.77 -22.38 -5.12
C THR A 314 -25.75 -21.52 -4.39
N PRO A 315 -26.16 -20.79 -3.33
CA PRO A 315 -25.26 -19.77 -2.73
C PRO A 315 -24.06 -20.34 -1.96
N THR A 316 -23.95 -21.65 -1.79
CA THR A 316 -22.78 -22.25 -1.14
C THR A 316 -22.04 -23.18 -2.07
N LYS A 317 -22.21 -22.99 -3.40
CA LYS A 317 -21.55 -23.87 -4.38
C LYS A 317 -21.02 -23.04 -5.55
N TRP A 318 -19.80 -23.31 -5.96
CA TRP A 318 -19.26 -22.72 -7.18
C TRP A 318 -19.92 -23.35 -8.39
N ASP A 319 -20.52 -22.53 -9.23
CA ASP A 319 -21.08 -22.92 -10.52
C ASP A 319 -21.33 -21.66 -11.34
N MET A 320 -21.98 -21.80 -12.49
CA MET A 320 -22.24 -20.68 -13.40
C MET A 320 -23.51 -19.91 -13.06
N SER A 321 -24.14 -20.22 -11.93
CA SER A 321 -25.49 -19.72 -11.65
C SER A 321 -25.59 -18.21 -11.55
N TYR A 322 -24.53 -17.50 -11.12
CA TYR A 322 -24.61 -16.02 -11.06
C TYR A 322 -24.84 -15.44 -12.46
N LEU A 323 -23.99 -15.81 -13.41
CA LEU A 323 -24.13 -15.29 -14.79
C LEU A 323 -25.40 -15.81 -15.45
N GLU A 324 -25.74 -17.07 -15.22
CA GLU A 324 -26.99 -17.64 -15.73
C GLU A 324 -28.20 -16.87 -15.21
N THR A 325 -28.20 -16.50 -13.95
CA THR A 325 -29.28 -15.75 -13.33
C THR A 325 -29.33 -14.31 -13.87
N LEU A 326 -28.17 -13.65 -13.92
CA LEU A 326 -28.09 -12.26 -14.41
C LEU A 326 -28.65 -12.14 -15.81
N TYR A 327 -28.35 -13.10 -16.69
CA TYR A 327 -28.78 -13.06 -18.09
C TYR A 327 -30.10 -13.81 -18.34
N GLY A 328 -30.57 -14.58 -17.38
CA GLY A 328 -31.76 -15.41 -17.57
C GLY A 328 -33.10 -14.71 -17.37
N TYR A 329 -33.07 -13.49 -16.85
CA TYR A 329 -34.32 -12.74 -16.54
C TYR A 329 -34.24 -11.32 -17.05
N GLU A 330 -35.42 -10.73 -17.22
CA GLU A 330 -35.56 -9.28 -17.33
C GLU A 330 -35.76 -8.74 -15.92
N TRP A 331 -35.08 -7.65 -15.61
CA TRP A 331 -35.01 -7.12 -14.25
C TRP A 331 -35.82 -5.86 -14.07
N GLU A 332 -36.44 -5.70 -12.90
CA GLU A 332 -37.17 -4.48 -12.53
C GLU A 332 -36.74 -4.05 -11.12
N LEU A 333 -36.80 -2.75 -10.90
CA LEU A 333 -36.37 -2.15 -9.64
C LEU A 333 -37.38 -2.47 -8.53
N THR A 334 -36.82 -2.73 -7.32
CA THR A 334 -37.63 -2.96 -6.13
C THR A 334 -36.90 -2.40 -4.93
N LYS A 335 -37.42 -2.65 -3.74
CA LYS A 335 -36.76 -2.24 -2.49
C LYS A 335 -36.68 -3.40 -1.53
N SER A 336 -35.59 -3.38 -0.75
CA SER A 336 -35.39 -4.30 0.36
C SER A 336 -36.32 -3.96 1.51
N PRO A 337 -36.44 -4.85 2.50
CA PRO A 337 -37.19 -4.50 3.73
C PRO A 337 -36.60 -3.28 4.45
N ALA A 338 -35.30 -3.01 4.28
CA ALA A 338 -34.64 -1.82 4.84
C ALA A 338 -34.89 -0.55 4.02
N GLY A 339 -35.51 -0.69 2.83
CA GLY A 339 -35.79 0.45 1.97
C GLY A 339 -34.76 0.73 0.90
N ALA A 340 -33.71 -0.08 0.79
CA ALA A 340 -32.65 0.12 -0.20
C ALA A 340 -33.10 -0.35 -1.58
N HIS A 341 -32.62 0.30 -2.62
CA HIS A 341 -32.90 -0.08 -4.01
C HIS A 341 -32.17 -1.37 -4.37
N GLN A 342 -32.91 -2.31 -4.94
CA GLN A 342 -32.36 -3.53 -5.50
C GLN A 342 -33.24 -4.00 -6.66
N TRP A 343 -32.88 -5.08 -7.31
CA TRP A 343 -33.54 -5.52 -8.54
C TRP A 343 -34.06 -6.94 -8.40
N LYS A 344 -35.22 -7.22 -9.00
CA LYS A 344 -35.80 -8.55 -9.04
C LYS A 344 -36.25 -8.89 -10.46
N PRO A 345 -36.43 -10.17 -10.78
CA PRO A 345 -37.01 -10.51 -12.08
C PRO A 345 -38.41 -9.91 -12.22
N LYS A 346 -38.79 -9.52 -13.45
CA LYS A 346 -40.09 -8.95 -13.72
C LYS A 346 -41.21 -9.93 -13.35
N GLY A 347 -42.20 -9.41 -12.68
CA GLY A 347 -43.38 -10.19 -12.27
C GLY A 347 -42.94 -11.31 -11.31
N ASP A 348 -43.43 -12.52 -11.60
CA ASP A 348 -43.15 -13.70 -10.79
C ASP A 348 -42.06 -14.59 -11.41
N ALA A 349 -41.34 -14.11 -12.40
CA ALA A 349 -40.26 -14.91 -13.00
C ALA A 349 -39.27 -15.29 -11.92
N GLY A 350 -38.81 -16.53 -11.94
CA GLY A 350 -37.86 -17.03 -10.97
C GLY A 350 -38.38 -17.25 -9.56
N ALA A 351 -39.70 -17.13 -9.37
CA ALA A 351 -40.30 -17.38 -8.05
C ALA A 351 -39.95 -18.78 -7.55
N GLY A 352 -39.54 -18.85 -6.27
CA GLY A 352 -39.21 -20.13 -5.64
C GLY A 352 -37.93 -20.79 -6.08
N THR A 353 -37.04 -20.08 -6.82
CA THR A 353 -35.83 -20.72 -7.33
C THR A 353 -34.62 -20.59 -6.40
N VAL A 354 -34.59 -19.63 -5.48
CA VAL A 354 -33.46 -19.50 -4.57
C VAL A 354 -33.85 -19.85 -3.13
N PRO A 355 -32.95 -20.47 -2.38
CA PRO A 355 -33.29 -20.90 -1.00
C PRO A 355 -33.26 -19.72 -0.04
N ASP A 356 -34.05 -19.84 1.05
CA ASP A 356 -33.89 -18.95 2.19
C ASP A 356 -32.66 -19.38 2.98
N ALA A 357 -31.99 -18.42 3.62
CA ALA A 357 -30.74 -18.71 4.34
C ALA A 357 -30.95 -19.47 5.65
N PHE A 358 -32.16 -19.35 6.24
CA PHE A 358 -32.40 -19.89 7.59
C PHE A 358 -33.66 -20.75 7.71
N ASP A 359 -34.51 -20.78 6.68
CA ASP A 359 -35.76 -21.53 6.72
C ASP A 359 -35.89 -22.41 5.48
N ALA A 360 -35.69 -23.71 5.66
CA ALA A 360 -35.70 -24.66 4.56
C ALA A 360 -37.04 -24.73 3.81
N GLN A 361 -38.12 -24.24 4.45
CA GLN A 361 -39.43 -24.26 3.84
C GLN A 361 -39.72 -23.05 2.97
N LYS A 362 -38.88 -22.01 3.05
CA LYS A 362 -39.04 -20.77 2.29
C LYS A 362 -38.14 -20.74 1.07
N ARG A 363 -38.67 -20.16 -0.01
CA ARG A 363 -37.88 -19.92 -1.22
C ARG A 363 -38.23 -18.56 -1.78
N HIS A 364 -37.35 -17.99 -2.56
CA HIS A 364 -37.46 -16.61 -3.03
C HIS A 364 -37.16 -16.50 -4.51
N GLN A 365 -37.48 -15.34 -5.08
CA GLN A 365 -36.93 -14.93 -6.36
C GLN A 365 -35.45 -14.57 -6.16
N PRO A 366 -34.59 -14.77 -7.16
CA PRO A 366 -33.23 -14.20 -7.07
C PRO A 366 -33.30 -12.68 -7.10
N SER A 367 -32.26 -12.02 -6.66
CA SER A 367 -32.20 -10.56 -6.70
C SER A 367 -30.79 -10.11 -7.09
N MET A 368 -30.69 -8.85 -7.49
CA MET A 368 -29.41 -8.26 -7.94
C MET A 368 -29.28 -6.85 -7.39
N LEU A 369 -28.03 -6.43 -7.21
CA LEU A 369 -27.68 -5.05 -6.86
C LEU A 369 -27.65 -4.21 -8.15
N THR A 370 -27.73 -2.89 -7.99
CA THR A 370 -27.52 -2.00 -9.14
C THR A 370 -26.12 -2.25 -9.75
N SER A 371 -25.13 -2.50 -8.91
CA SER A 371 -23.77 -2.81 -9.38
C SER A 371 -23.68 -4.14 -10.14
N ASP A 372 -24.60 -5.08 -9.89
CA ASP A 372 -24.68 -6.30 -10.70
C ASP A 372 -25.30 -6.02 -12.06
N ILE A 373 -26.40 -5.26 -12.09
CA ILE A 373 -27.06 -4.89 -13.34
C ILE A 373 -26.11 -4.09 -14.23
N ALA A 374 -25.19 -3.31 -13.60
CA ALA A 374 -24.18 -2.57 -14.31
C ALA A 374 -23.32 -3.47 -15.21
N LEU A 375 -23.04 -4.71 -14.78
CA LEU A 375 -22.24 -5.65 -15.57
C LEU A 375 -22.94 -6.03 -16.87
N ARG A 376 -24.27 -6.11 -16.85
CA ARG A 376 -25.06 -6.45 -18.03
C ARG A 376 -25.32 -5.22 -18.90
N THR A 377 -25.30 -4.03 -18.31
CA THR A 377 -25.70 -2.78 -18.99
C THR A 377 -24.51 -2.10 -19.68
N ASP A 378 -23.34 -2.05 -19.04
CA ASP A 378 -22.14 -1.43 -19.63
C ASP A 378 -21.65 -2.30 -20.79
N PRO A 379 -21.47 -1.74 -22.00
CA PRO A 379 -21.13 -2.57 -23.17
C PRO A 379 -19.85 -3.38 -23.03
N ALA A 380 -18.80 -2.82 -22.42
CA ALA A 380 -17.54 -3.55 -22.24
C ALA A 380 -17.71 -4.70 -21.25
N TYR A 381 -18.38 -4.45 -20.14
CA TYR A 381 -18.65 -5.48 -19.14
C TYR A 381 -19.57 -6.57 -19.69
N ASP A 382 -20.60 -6.18 -20.44
CA ASP A 382 -21.54 -7.13 -21.06
C ASP A 382 -20.80 -8.12 -21.96
N LYS A 383 -19.89 -7.62 -22.77
CA LYS A 383 -19.11 -8.46 -23.68
C LYS A 383 -18.31 -9.50 -22.89
N ILE A 384 -17.69 -9.07 -21.81
CA ILE A 384 -16.88 -9.97 -20.94
C ILE A 384 -17.78 -11.00 -20.25
N CYS A 385 -18.93 -10.57 -19.72
CA CYS A 385 -19.87 -11.48 -19.06
C CYS A 385 -20.37 -12.56 -20.02
N ARG A 386 -20.70 -12.19 -21.25
CA ARG A 386 -21.17 -13.16 -22.25
C ARG A 386 -20.07 -14.13 -22.63
N ASP A 387 -18.82 -13.66 -22.73
CA ASP A 387 -17.67 -14.51 -23.00
C ASP A 387 -17.48 -15.52 -21.87
N TYR A 388 -17.55 -15.07 -20.62
CA TYR A 388 -17.42 -15.95 -19.45
C TYR A 388 -18.57 -16.97 -19.39
N LEU A 389 -19.79 -16.52 -19.69
CA LEU A 389 -20.95 -17.41 -19.69
C LEU A 389 -20.78 -18.52 -20.74
N ALA A 390 -20.22 -18.18 -21.90
CA ALA A 390 -19.98 -19.14 -22.98
C ALA A 390 -18.78 -20.05 -22.68
N HIS A 391 -17.87 -19.61 -21.80
CA HIS A 391 -16.61 -20.33 -21.55
C HIS A 391 -16.36 -20.44 -20.03
N PRO A 392 -17.06 -21.36 -19.34
CA PRO A 392 -16.95 -21.49 -17.88
C PRO A 392 -15.52 -21.69 -17.35
N ASP A 393 -14.67 -22.43 -18.08
CA ASP A 393 -13.29 -22.65 -17.64
C ASP A 393 -12.49 -21.34 -17.67
N LYS A 394 -12.76 -20.48 -18.65
CA LYS A 394 -12.11 -19.17 -18.76
C LYS A 394 -12.52 -18.29 -17.58
N PHE A 395 -13.82 -18.31 -17.22
CA PHE A 395 -14.31 -17.55 -16.07
C PHE A 395 -13.66 -18.04 -14.78
N ALA A 396 -13.60 -19.35 -14.56
CA ALA A 396 -12.99 -19.90 -13.36
C ALA A 396 -11.51 -19.50 -13.25
N ASP A 397 -10.76 -19.60 -14.36
CA ASP A 397 -9.35 -19.21 -14.36
C ASP A 397 -9.18 -17.71 -14.11
N ALA A 398 -10.03 -16.89 -14.73
CA ALA A 398 -9.97 -15.44 -14.55
C ALA A 398 -10.26 -15.05 -13.09
N PHE A 399 -11.27 -15.67 -12.47
CA PHE A 399 -11.58 -15.40 -11.07
C PHE A 399 -10.45 -15.87 -10.15
N ALA A 400 -9.90 -17.06 -10.40
CA ALA A 400 -8.81 -17.57 -9.57
C ALA A 400 -7.60 -16.62 -9.59
N ARG A 401 -7.22 -16.16 -10.78
CA ARG A 401 -6.08 -15.25 -10.95
C ARG A 401 -6.37 -13.87 -10.37
N ALA A 402 -7.56 -13.33 -10.59
CA ALA A 402 -7.92 -12.02 -10.06
C ALA A 402 -8.02 -12.03 -8.54
N TRP A 403 -8.57 -13.09 -7.95
CA TRP A 403 -8.63 -13.24 -6.49
C TRP A 403 -7.23 -13.33 -5.89
N TYR A 404 -6.35 -14.10 -6.53
CA TYR A 404 -4.96 -14.22 -6.09
C TYR A 404 -4.25 -12.85 -6.16
N LYS A 405 -4.44 -12.11 -7.26
CA LYS A 405 -3.89 -10.76 -7.39
C LYS A 405 -4.43 -9.83 -6.29
N LEU A 406 -5.75 -9.81 -6.10
CA LEU A 406 -6.37 -8.96 -5.09
C LEU A 406 -5.75 -9.20 -3.72
N THR A 407 -5.59 -10.45 -3.33
CA THR A 407 -5.19 -10.83 -1.97
C THR A 407 -3.68 -10.83 -1.76
N HIS A 408 -2.86 -10.78 -2.83
CA HIS A 408 -1.39 -10.86 -2.73
C HIS A 408 -0.68 -9.63 -3.28
N ARG A 409 -1.42 -8.66 -3.80
CA ARG A 409 -0.87 -7.52 -4.54
C ARG A 409 0.18 -6.74 -3.76
N ASP A 410 0.00 -6.60 -2.45
CA ASP A 410 0.86 -5.77 -1.61
C ASP A 410 1.95 -6.54 -0.87
N MET A 411 2.22 -7.79 -1.30
CA MET A 411 3.20 -8.63 -0.61
C MET A 411 4.64 -8.48 -1.14
N GLY A 412 4.81 -7.86 -2.29
CA GLY A 412 6.13 -7.79 -2.93
C GLY A 412 6.40 -9.00 -3.81
N PRO A 413 7.66 -9.27 -4.15
CA PRO A 413 7.97 -10.35 -5.08
C PRO A 413 7.71 -11.74 -4.49
N ILE A 414 7.56 -12.72 -5.38
CA ILE A 414 7.20 -14.08 -4.98
C ILE A 414 8.21 -14.71 -4.01
N THR A 415 9.45 -14.23 -4.00
CA THR A 415 10.47 -14.71 -3.05
C THR A 415 10.09 -14.45 -1.59
N ARG A 416 9.16 -13.53 -1.34
CA ARG A 416 8.66 -13.27 0.02
C ARG A 416 7.52 -14.20 0.44
N TYR A 417 6.95 -14.97 -0.50
CA TYR A 417 5.79 -15.81 -0.21
C TYR A 417 6.23 -17.09 0.49
N LEU A 418 5.45 -17.54 1.47
CA LEU A 418 5.78 -18.69 2.31
C LEU A 418 4.73 -19.78 2.16
N GLY A 419 5.17 -21.02 2.29
CA GLY A 419 4.30 -22.17 2.42
C GLY A 419 4.14 -22.99 1.16
N PRO A 420 3.52 -24.17 1.30
CA PRO A 420 3.44 -25.13 0.19
C PRO A 420 2.35 -24.83 -0.84
N LEU A 421 1.49 -23.85 -0.58
CA LEU A 421 0.39 -23.50 -1.50
C LEU A 421 0.77 -22.38 -2.47
N VAL A 422 2.01 -21.90 -2.42
CA VAL A 422 2.48 -20.84 -3.33
C VAL A 422 2.52 -21.41 -4.75
N PRO A 423 1.85 -20.76 -5.72
CA PRO A 423 1.90 -21.21 -7.11
C PRO A 423 3.31 -21.12 -7.68
N LYS A 424 3.64 -22.05 -8.58
CA LYS A 424 4.94 -22.01 -9.27
C LYS A 424 4.97 -20.92 -10.35
N GLU A 425 3.83 -20.61 -10.93
CA GLU A 425 3.73 -19.57 -11.97
C GLU A 425 3.91 -18.20 -11.35
N GLU A 426 4.87 -17.43 -11.84
CA GLU A 426 5.12 -16.06 -11.42
C GLU A 426 4.39 -15.12 -12.37
N LEU A 427 3.66 -14.15 -11.81
CA LEU A 427 2.80 -13.26 -12.59
C LEU A 427 3.43 -11.89 -12.73
N ILE A 428 3.07 -11.16 -13.79
CA ILE A 428 3.74 -9.90 -14.12
C ILE A 428 3.60 -8.84 -13.00
N TRP A 429 2.47 -8.83 -12.30
CA TRP A 429 2.27 -7.87 -11.22
C TRP A 429 3.10 -8.17 -9.97
N GLN A 430 3.76 -9.33 -9.94
CA GLN A 430 4.70 -9.69 -8.86
C GLN A 430 6.11 -9.14 -9.14
N ASP A 431 6.27 -8.39 -10.23
CA ASP A 431 7.53 -7.72 -10.61
C ASP A 431 8.69 -8.71 -10.70
N PRO A 432 8.56 -9.74 -11.56
CA PRO A 432 9.56 -10.79 -11.63
C PRO A 432 10.92 -10.29 -12.12
N VAL A 433 11.97 -10.91 -11.59
CA VAL A 433 13.35 -10.70 -12.07
C VAL A 433 13.96 -12.07 -12.37
N PRO A 434 14.93 -12.16 -13.28
CA PRO A 434 15.60 -13.43 -13.52
C PRO A 434 16.30 -13.95 -12.26
N ALA A 435 16.33 -15.25 -12.10
CA ALA A 435 17.10 -15.87 -11.02
C ALA A 435 18.60 -15.68 -11.28
N VAL A 436 19.39 -15.66 -10.20
CA VAL A 436 20.85 -15.67 -10.34
C VAL A 436 21.27 -17.04 -10.85
N ASP A 437 21.86 -17.08 -12.05
CA ASP A 437 22.25 -18.32 -12.73
C ASP A 437 23.77 -18.39 -13.01
N HIS A 438 24.54 -17.62 -12.25
CA HIS A 438 25.98 -17.47 -12.49
C HIS A 438 26.70 -17.24 -11.15
N GLU A 439 28.01 -17.38 -11.17
CA GLU A 439 28.83 -17.03 -10.04
C GLU A 439 28.77 -15.52 -9.82
N LEU A 440 28.62 -15.10 -8.55
CA LEU A 440 28.59 -13.69 -8.17
C LEU A 440 30.00 -13.15 -8.00
N VAL A 441 30.14 -11.84 -8.12
CA VAL A 441 31.43 -11.17 -7.95
C VAL A 441 31.95 -11.37 -6.51
N HIS A 442 33.28 -11.44 -6.37
CA HIS A 442 33.97 -11.54 -5.08
C HIS A 442 34.48 -10.17 -4.64
N ASP A 443 34.99 -10.08 -3.42
CA ASP A 443 35.48 -8.80 -2.87
C ASP A 443 36.55 -8.16 -3.75
N ALA A 444 37.45 -8.95 -4.31
CA ALA A 444 38.51 -8.41 -5.18
C ALA A 444 37.92 -7.82 -6.47
N ASP A 445 36.89 -8.47 -7.02
CA ASP A 445 36.19 -7.97 -8.19
C ASP A 445 35.48 -6.64 -7.87
N VAL A 446 34.86 -6.56 -6.71
CA VAL A 446 34.16 -5.37 -6.25
C VAL A 446 35.11 -4.18 -6.20
N GLU A 447 36.28 -4.37 -5.61
CA GLU A 447 37.28 -3.29 -5.51
C GLU A 447 37.81 -2.86 -6.88
N ALA A 448 38.03 -3.82 -7.78
CA ALA A 448 38.47 -3.52 -9.14
C ALA A 448 37.42 -2.76 -9.93
N LEU A 449 36.16 -3.16 -9.78
CA LEU A 449 35.03 -2.48 -10.46
C LEU A 449 34.83 -1.06 -9.93
N LYS A 450 34.96 -0.86 -8.62
CA LYS A 450 34.91 0.49 -8.02
C LYS A 450 35.98 1.39 -8.64
N ALA A 451 37.20 0.88 -8.74
CA ALA A 451 38.30 1.64 -9.33
C ALA A 451 38.00 2.00 -10.80
N GLU A 452 37.47 1.06 -11.54
CA GLU A 452 37.15 1.30 -12.95
C GLU A 452 36.03 2.33 -13.12
N VAL A 453 34.99 2.25 -12.26
CA VAL A 453 33.90 3.23 -12.25
C VAL A 453 34.44 4.63 -11.97
N LEU A 454 35.30 4.77 -10.95
CA LEU A 454 35.87 6.07 -10.59
C LEU A 454 36.82 6.63 -11.68
N ALA A 455 37.41 5.75 -12.50
CA ALA A 455 38.26 6.14 -13.61
C ALA A 455 37.50 6.38 -14.91
N SER A 456 36.20 6.16 -14.93
CA SER A 456 35.38 6.20 -16.14
C SER A 456 35.11 7.60 -16.69
N GLY A 457 35.36 8.63 -15.88
CA GLY A 457 34.99 10.01 -16.23
C GLY A 457 33.63 10.43 -15.70
N LEU A 458 32.86 9.52 -15.14
CA LEU A 458 31.61 9.87 -14.49
C LEU A 458 31.89 10.59 -13.16
N THR A 459 31.11 11.64 -12.89
CA THR A 459 31.29 12.42 -11.66
C THR A 459 30.60 11.74 -10.49
N ILE A 460 31.01 12.13 -9.28
CA ILE A 460 30.36 11.65 -8.05
C ILE A 460 28.85 11.95 -8.09
N PRO A 461 28.40 13.17 -8.44
CA PRO A 461 26.94 13.39 -8.56
C PRO A 461 26.24 12.45 -9.54
N GLN A 462 26.85 12.16 -10.70
CA GLN A 462 26.26 11.23 -11.67
C GLN A 462 26.12 9.83 -11.09
N LEU A 463 27.15 9.33 -10.43
CA LEU A 463 27.14 7.99 -9.85
C LEU A 463 26.10 7.88 -8.71
N VAL A 464 26.11 8.85 -7.82
CA VAL A 464 25.24 8.85 -6.65
C VAL A 464 23.77 9.05 -7.06
N SER A 465 23.50 10.00 -7.97
CA SER A 465 22.12 10.28 -8.40
C SER A 465 21.50 9.10 -9.12
N THR A 466 22.29 8.39 -9.94
CA THR A 466 21.75 7.22 -10.66
C THR A 466 21.41 6.10 -9.71
N ALA A 467 22.30 5.80 -8.76
CA ALA A 467 22.03 4.77 -7.76
C ALA A 467 20.81 5.12 -6.90
N TRP A 468 20.73 6.38 -6.47
CA TRP A 468 19.59 6.85 -5.69
C TRP A 468 18.28 6.70 -6.48
N ALA A 469 18.27 7.17 -7.74
CA ALA A 469 17.07 7.09 -8.58
C ALA A 469 16.61 5.65 -8.79
N ALA A 470 17.56 4.73 -8.95
CA ALA A 470 17.23 3.30 -9.10
C ALA A 470 16.62 2.74 -7.83
N ALA A 471 17.24 3.00 -6.69
CA ALA A 471 16.85 2.39 -5.40
C ALA A 471 15.61 3.05 -4.80
N SER A 472 15.46 4.36 -4.93
CA SER A 472 14.43 5.12 -4.22
C SER A 472 13.06 5.03 -4.87
N SER A 473 12.90 4.28 -5.94
CA SER A 473 11.58 3.94 -6.46
C SER A 473 10.83 2.96 -5.56
N PHE A 474 11.52 2.35 -4.60
CA PHE A 474 10.93 1.39 -3.66
C PHE A 474 9.82 2.03 -2.83
N ARG A 475 8.76 1.25 -2.58
CA ARG A 475 7.67 1.62 -1.67
C ARG A 475 7.50 0.52 -0.63
N GLY A 476 7.67 0.86 0.65
CA GLY A 476 7.47 -0.09 1.74
C GLY A 476 6.01 -0.50 1.91
N SER A 477 5.09 0.27 1.35
CA SER A 477 3.66 0.00 1.45
C SER A 477 3.26 -1.29 0.72
N ASP A 478 3.77 -1.48 -0.51
CA ASP A 478 3.48 -2.70 -1.27
C ASP A 478 4.75 -3.42 -1.75
N ARG A 479 5.91 -2.96 -1.32
CA ARG A 479 7.21 -3.59 -1.57
C ARG A 479 7.54 -3.69 -3.06
N ARG A 480 7.11 -2.70 -3.82
CA ARG A 480 7.43 -2.56 -5.25
C ARG A 480 8.56 -1.57 -5.43
N GLY A 481 9.19 -1.60 -6.60
CA GLY A 481 10.29 -0.71 -6.93
C GLY A 481 11.60 -1.20 -6.32
N GLY A 482 12.60 -0.31 -6.34
CA GLY A 482 13.93 -0.64 -5.84
C GLY A 482 14.92 -0.89 -6.97
N ALA A 483 16.18 -1.10 -6.60
CA ALA A 483 17.29 -1.20 -7.57
C ALA A 483 17.31 -2.52 -8.32
N ASN A 484 16.75 -3.59 -7.75
CA ASN A 484 16.79 -4.91 -8.36
C ASN A 484 16.00 -4.88 -9.68
N GLY A 485 16.54 -5.54 -10.69
CA GLY A 485 15.93 -5.55 -12.01
C GLY A 485 16.50 -4.48 -12.95
N ALA A 486 17.23 -3.51 -12.40
CA ALA A 486 17.74 -2.38 -13.20
C ALA A 486 16.65 -1.74 -14.07
N ARG A 487 15.43 -1.65 -13.54
CA ARG A 487 14.29 -1.16 -14.32
C ARG A 487 14.42 0.32 -14.66
N ILE A 488 15.36 1.02 -14.04
CA ILE A 488 15.64 2.41 -14.39
C ILE A 488 16.04 2.55 -15.88
N ARG A 489 16.56 1.48 -16.50
CA ARG A 489 16.89 1.49 -17.93
C ARG A 489 15.72 1.13 -18.86
N LEU A 490 14.58 0.77 -18.27
CA LEU A 490 13.40 0.29 -19.00
C LEU A 490 12.25 1.29 -18.95
N GLU A 491 11.27 1.12 -19.84
CA GLU A 491 10.01 1.86 -19.77
C GLU A 491 9.22 1.41 -18.54
N PRO A 492 8.58 2.32 -17.78
CA PRO A 492 8.55 3.77 -18.02
C PRO A 492 9.66 4.54 -17.29
N GLN A 493 10.42 3.91 -16.40
CA GLN A 493 11.35 4.63 -15.51
C GLN A 493 12.40 5.43 -16.26
N LYS A 494 12.92 4.90 -17.38
CA LYS A 494 13.98 5.61 -18.11
C LYS A 494 13.54 6.98 -18.62
N ASN A 495 12.22 7.18 -18.75
CA ASN A 495 11.67 8.42 -19.27
C ASN A 495 11.09 9.35 -18.20
N TRP A 496 11.15 8.96 -16.92
CA TRP A 496 10.65 9.83 -15.85
C TRP A 496 11.48 11.10 -15.78
N GLU A 497 10.79 12.24 -15.67
CA GLU A 497 11.46 13.55 -15.58
C GLU A 497 12.49 13.57 -14.44
N ALA A 498 12.11 13.03 -13.28
CA ALA A 498 12.99 12.99 -12.10
C ALA A 498 14.32 12.30 -12.39
N ASN A 499 14.36 11.37 -13.34
CA ASN A 499 15.57 10.61 -13.68
C ASN A 499 16.42 11.28 -14.75
N GLN A 500 16.00 12.45 -15.26
CA GLN A 500 16.77 13.22 -16.23
C GLN A 500 17.22 12.34 -17.41
N PRO A 501 16.31 11.91 -18.28
CA PRO A 501 16.57 10.84 -19.25
C PRO A 501 17.86 10.99 -20.07
N ALA A 502 18.21 12.20 -20.51
CA ALA A 502 19.42 12.40 -21.32
C ALA A 502 20.68 12.14 -20.51
N GLU A 503 20.73 12.62 -19.27
CA GLU A 503 21.86 12.36 -18.38
C GLU A 503 21.93 10.89 -17.97
N LEU A 504 20.78 10.31 -17.64
CA LEU A 504 20.70 8.89 -17.29
C LEU A 504 21.26 8.02 -18.41
N ALA A 505 20.93 8.31 -19.66
CA ALA A 505 21.40 7.53 -20.80
C ALA A 505 22.94 7.54 -20.89
N LYS A 506 23.56 8.69 -20.61
CA LYS A 506 25.03 8.78 -20.60
C LYS A 506 25.66 7.90 -19.52
N VAL A 507 25.11 7.95 -18.31
CA VAL A 507 25.63 7.17 -17.19
C VAL A 507 25.44 5.68 -17.47
N LEU A 508 24.25 5.27 -17.92
CA LEU A 508 23.98 3.88 -18.21
C LEU A 508 24.88 3.33 -19.31
N ALA A 509 25.15 4.12 -20.36
CA ALA A 509 26.02 3.66 -21.44
C ALA A 509 27.42 3.35 -20.91
N LYS A 510 27.95 4.21 -20.04
CA LYS A 510 29.27 3.98 -19.43
C LYS A 510 29.26 2.72 -18.54
N LEU A 511 28.25 2.59 -17.70
CA LEU A 511 28.16 1.43 -16.79
C LEU A 511 27.96 0.12 -17.59
N GLU A 512 27.14 0.15 -18.64
CA GLU A 512 26.97 -1.04 -19.49
C GLU A 512 28.30 -1.43 -20.15
N GLY A 513 29.10 -0.45 -20.56
CA GLY A 513 30.43 -0.74 -21.11
C GLY A 513 31.34 -1.42 -20.09
N ILE A 514 31.33 -0.96 -18.86
CA ILE A 514 32.10 -1.57 -17.77
C ILE A 514 31.60 -2.99 -17.50
N GLN A 515 30.27 -3.17 -17.45
CA GLN A 515 29.66 -4.48 -17.25
C GLN A 515 30.10 -5.47 -18.32
N GLN A 516 30.00 -5.07 -19.60
CA GLN A 516 30.35 -5.93 -20.73
C GLN A 516 31.84 -6.32 -20.68
N LYS A 517 32.70 -5.34 -20.42
CA LYS A 517 34.13 -5.59 -20.31
C LYS A 517 34.46 -6.59 -19.21
N PHE A 518 33.87 -6.38 -18.02
CA PHE A 518 34.12 -7.27 -16.89
C PHE A 518 33.59 -8.67 -17.20
N ASN A 519 32.33 -8.78 -17.63
CA ASN A 519 31.69 -10.09 -17.81
C ASN A 519 32.38 -10.91 -18.90
N SER A 520 32.81 -10.26 -20.01
CA SER A 520 33.47 -10.97 -21.10
C SER A 520 34.89 -11.43 -20.74
N ALA A 521 35.51 -10.81 -19.76
CA ALA A 521 36.86 -11.19 -19.32
C ALA A 521 36.89 -12.37 -18.35
N GLN A 522 35.72 -12.80 -17.84
CA GLN A 522 35.68 -13.88 -16.84
C GLN A 522 35.73 -15.25 -17.52
N LYS A 523 36.49 -16.16 -16.85
CA LYS A 523 36.60 -17.55 -17.28
C LYS A 523 35.74 -18.41 -16.38
N GLY A 524 34.69 -18.83 -16.54
CA GLY A 524 33.88 -19.65 -15.63
C GLY A 524 32.52 -19.08 -15.35
N GLY A 525 32.14 -18.04 -16.09
CA GLY A 525 30.77 -17.57 -16.06
C GLY A 525 30.42 -16.61 -14.94
N LYS A 526 31.41 -16.12 -14.22
CA LYS A 526 31.18 -15.07 -13.20
C LYS A 526 30.70 -13.79 -13.89
N LYS A 527 29.69 -13.15 -13.32
CA LYS A 527 29.08 -11.95 -13.93
C LYS A 527 28.65 -10.95 -12.85
N ILE A 528 28.59 -9.70 -13.27
CA ILE A 528 27.87 -8.67 -12.51
C ILE A 528 26.67 -8.20 -13.33
N SER A 529 25.52 -8.07 -12.68
CA SER A 529 24.34 -7.49 -13.31
C SER A 529 24.50 -5.97 -13.41
N LEU A 530 23.74 -5.34 -14.30
CA LEU A 530 23.72 -3.88 -14.32
C LEU A 530 23.10 -3.34 -13.04
N ALA A 531 22.09 -4.03 -12.49
CA ALA A 531 21.48 -3.63 -11.22
C ALA A 531 22.50 -3.55 -10.10
N ASP A 532 23.34 -4.59 -9.97
CA ASP A 532 24.42 -4.58 -8.98
C ASP A 532 25.44 -3.49 -9.28
N LEU A 533 25.80 -3.30 -10.55
CA LEU A 533 26.84 -2.31 -10.90
C LEU A 533 26.35 -0.89 -10.63
N ILE A 534 25.06 -0.59 -10.86
CA ILE A 534 24.50 0.73 -10.56
C ILE A 534 24.67 1.05 -9.06
N VAL A 535 24.32 0.10 -8.20
CA VAL A 535 24.45 0.28 -6.76
C VAL A 535 25.93 0.40 -6.37
N LEU A 536 26.76 -0.47 -6.92
CA LEU A 536 28.21 -0.44 -6.65
C LEU A 536 28.83 0.90 -7.06
N ALA A 537 28.41 1.43 -8.20
CA ALA A 537 28.88 2.73 -8.69
C ALA A 537 28.51 3.87 -7.73
N GLY A 538 27.28 3.85 -7.22
CA GLY A 538 26.87 4.81 -6.19
C GLY A 538 27.71 4.68 -4.93
N ASN A 539 27.96 3.45 -4.50
CA ASN A 539 28.82 3.19 -3.33
C ASN A 539 30.22 3.74 -3.55
N ALA A 540 30.78 3.54 -4.75
CA ALA A 540 32.11 4.06 -5.08
C ALA A 540 32.13 5.59 -5.00
N GLY A 541 31.06 6.24 -5.48
CA GLY A 541 30.94 7.70 -5.37
C GLY A 541 30.91 8.18 -3.94
N VAL A 542 30.14 7.49 -3.08
CA VAL A 542 30.06 7.82 -1.66
C VAL A 542 31.45 7.65 -1.00
N GLU A 543 32.14 6.54 -1.28
CA GLU A 543 33.47 6.28 -0.71
C GLU A 543 34.47 7.35 -1.15
N ALA A 544 34.44 7.74 -2.42
CA ALA A 544 35.34 8.76 -2.94
C ALA A 544 35.09 10.12 -2.27
N ALA A 545 33.81 10.47 -2.07
CA ALA A 545 33.45 11.71 -1.40
C ALA A 545 33.85 11.71 0.07
N ALA A 546 33.72 10.58 0.74
CA ALA A 546 34.15 10.43 2.13
C ALA A 546 35.64 10.58 2.24
N LYS A 547 36.41 9.99 1.31
CA LYS A 547 37.88 10.10 1.28
C LYS A 547 38.32 11.56 1.11
N LYS A 548 37.64 12.32 0.25
CA LYS A 548 37.90 13.76 0.09
C LYS A 548 37.69 14.51 1.42
N ALA A 549 36.76 14.04 2.24
CA ALA A 549 36.48 14.63 3.55
C ALA A 549 37.42 14.14 4.66
N GLY A 550 38.36 13.24 4.33
CA GLY A 550 39.29 12.72 5.29
C GLY A 550 38.85 11.47 6.02
N HIS A 551 37.80 10.80 5.50
CA HIS A 551 37.26 9.59 6.13
C HIS A 551 37.48 8.38 5.23
N SER A 552 38.05 7.31 5.80
CA SER A 552 38.22 6.05 5.07
C SER A 552 37.01 5.15 5.42
N VAL A 553 36.08 5.02 4.49
CA VAL A 553 34.88 4.20 4.72
C VAL A 553 34.76 3.18 3.61
N LYS A 554 34.12 2.05 3.94
CA LYS A 554 33.73 1.05 2.98
C LYS A 554 32.19 0.93 3.07
N VAL A 555 31.51 1.21 1.97
CA VAL A 555 30.04 1.11 1.92
C VAL A 555 29.68 -0.37 1.70
N PRO A 556 28.93 -0.98 2.59
CA PRO A 556 28.54 -2.39 2.41
C PRO A 556 27.87 -2.64 1.08
N PHE A 557 28.23 -3.74 0.43
CA PHE A 557 27.66 -4.14 -0.86
C PHE A 557 27.45 -5.65 -0.87
N ALA A 558 26.24 -6.07 -1.26
CA ALA A 558 25.91 -7.49 -1.41
C ALA A 558 25.46 -7.72 -2.86
N PRO A 559 26.21 -8.50 -3.64
CA PRO A 559 25.79 -8.83 -4.99
C PRO A 559 24.60 -9.78 -4.96
N GLY A 560 23.91 -9.92 -6.10
CA GLY A 560 22.79 -10.84 -6.22
C GLY A 560 21.57 -10.26 -6.92
N ARG A 561 21.61 -8.96 -7.27
CA ARG A 561 20.54 -8.38 -8.11
C ARG A 561 20.69 -8.91 -9.53
N THR A 562 19.58 -8.97 -10.26
CA THR A 562 19.60 -9.38 -11.67
C THR A 562 18.88 -8.31 -12.50
N ASP A 563 19.00 -8.44 -13.84
CA ASP A 563 18.46 -7.42 -14.75
C ASP A 563 17.17 -7.94 -15.37
N ALA A 564 16.06 -7.25 -15.08
CA ALA A 564 14.76 -7.60 -15.65
C ALA A 564 14.71 -7.22 -17.12
N THR A 565 13.83 -7.89 -17.86
CA THR A 565 13.51 -7.51 -19.23
C THR A 565 12.32 -6.58 -19.26
N GLN A 566 12.10 -5.92 -20.41
CA GLN A 566 10.90 -5.13 -20.61
C GLN A 566 9.64 -6.00 -20.46
N GLY A 567 9.68 -7.23 -20.95
CA GLY A 567 8.56 -8.17 -20.82
C GLY A 567 8.26 -8.60 -19.40
N GLN A 568 9.21 -8.45 -18.49
CA GLN A 568 9.03 -8.74 -17.06
C GLN A 568 8.58 -7.49 -16.29
N THR A 569 8.34 -6.38 -16.97
CA THR A 569 8.03 -5.10 -16.35
C THR A 569 6.59 -4.72 -16.68
N ASP A 570 5.77 -4.60 -15.63
CA ASP A 570 4.37 -4.20 -15.75
C ASP A 570 4.30 -2.69 -15.91
N ALA A 571 4.65 -2.19 -17.10
CA ALA A 571 4.84 -0.76 -17.35
C ALA A 571 3.66 0.10 -16.91
N PRO A 572 2.40 -0.27 -17.22
CA PRO A 572 1.29 0.57 -16.79
C PRO A 572 1.19 0.77 -15.27
N THR A 573 1.54 -0.27 -14.48
CA THR A 573 1.44 -0.16 -13.03
C THR A 573 2.75 0.32 -12.40
N PHE A 574 3.84 0.42 -13.17
CA PHE A 574 5.02 1.14 -12.71
C PHE A 574 4.86 2.66 -12.85
N ALA A 575 3.98 3.13 -13.74
CA ALA A 575 3.80 4.57 -13.92
C ALA A 575 3.46 5.31 -12.62
N PRO A 576 2.58 4.77 -11.75
CA PRO A 576 2.30 5.44 -10.47
C PRO A 576 3.49 5.56 -9.51
N LEU A 577 4.57 4.81 -9.75
CA LEU A 577 5.79 4.95 -8.93
C LEU A 577 6.60 6.19 -9.31
N GLU A 578 6.25 6.89 -10.38
CA GLU A 578 6.97 8.09 -10.79
C GLU A 578 6.93 9.16 -9.69
N PRO A 579 8.08 9.66 -9.25
CA PRO A 579 8.09 10.68 -8.19
C PRO A 579 7.40 11.98 -8.63
N LYS A 580 6.46 12.44 -7.83
CA LYS A 580 5.93 13.81 -7.97
C LYS A 580 6.94 14.80 -7.40
N ALA A 581 7.70 14.34 -6.42
CA ALA A 581 8.81 15.07 -5.84
C ALA A 581 9.79 14.06 -5.26
N ASP A 582 11.03 14.45 -5.21
CA ASP A 582 12.07 13.73 -4.49
C ASP A 582 12.91 14.77 -3.77
N GLY A 583 12.56 15.04 -2.53
CA GLY A 583 13.26 16.03 -1.71
C GLY A 583 14.71 15.67 -1.46
N PHE A 584 15.04 14.40 -1.57
CA PHE A 584 16.45 13.99 -1.50
C PHE A 584 17.26 14.49 -2.66
N UNK A 585 16.74 14.56 -3.93
CA UNK A 585 17.20 15.02 -4.90
C UNK A 585 16.89 16.19 -5.13
N ASN A 586 16.20 17.05 -4.28
CA ASN A 586 15.72 18.42 -4.39
C ASN A 586 14.92 18.63 -5.68
N TYR A 587 14.09 17.65 -5.99
CA TYR A 587 13.23 17.65 -7.17
C TYR A 587 11.76 17.80 -6.77
N ALA A 588 11.02 18.63 -7.50
CA ALA A 588 9.55 18.67 -7.39
C ALA A 588 9.00 18.99 -8.78
N LYS A 589 7.93 18.32 -9.18
CA LYS A 589 7.22 18.68 -10.40
C LYS A 589 6.68 20.10 -10.25
N LYS A 590 6.68 20.81 -11.38
CA LYS A 590 6.21 22.21 -11.42
C LYS A 590 4.83 22.32 -10.76
N GLY A 591 4.72 23.27 -9.86
CA GLY A 591 3.48 23.54 -9.12
C GLY A 591 3.37 22.80 -7.79
N LEU A 592 4.34 21.95 -7.45
CA LEU A 592 4.37 21.23 -6.18
C LEU A 592 5.46 21.74 -5.22
N GLU A 593 6.08 22.87 -5.55
CA GLU A 593 7.20 23.40 -4.79
C GLU A 593 6.81 23.67 -3.33
N ASP A 594 5.62 24.22 -3.12
CA ASP A 594 5.15 24.54 -1.75
C ASP A 594 4.82 23.28 -0.94
N ALA A 595 4.53 22.16 -1.60
CA ALA A 595 4.22 20.91 -0.92
C ALA A 595 5.46 20.03 -0.75
N ALA A 596 6.62 20.46 -1.24
CA ALA A 596 7.79 19.61 -1.35
C ALA A 596 8.25 19.03 0.01
N ALA A 597 8.10 19.79 1.11
CA ALA A 597 8.49 19.28 2.44
C ALA A 597 7.56 18.16 2.90
N HIS A 598 6.26 18.29 2.65
CA HIS A 598 5.31 17.21 2.97
C HIS A 598 5.57 15.98 2.11
N LEU A 599 5.90 16.20 0.84
CA LEU A 599 6.21 15.10 -0.08
C LEU A 599 7.53 14.41 0.26
N LEU A 600 8.49 15.15 0.83
CA LEU A 600 9.70 14.53 1.36
C LEU A 600 9.38 13.52 2.47
N ILE A 601 8.51 13.91 3.39
CA ILE A 601 8.15 13.03 4.51
C ILE A 601 7.39 11.81 3.98
N ASP A 602 6.50 12.01 3.03
CA ASP A 602 5.79 10.90 2.39
C ASP A 602 6.77 9.91 1.75
N LYS A 603 7.74 10.43 0.98
CA LYS A 603 8.74 9.58 0.34
C LYS A 603 9.62 8.88 1.37
N ALA A 604 10.04 9.59 2.41
CA ALA A 604 10.84 9.00 3.49
C ALA A 604 10.08 7.84 4.14
N GLN A 605 8.78 8.01 4.37
CA GLN A 605 7.95 6.96 4.96
C GLN A 605 7.87 5.75 4.02
N LEU A 606 7.65 5.98 2.73
CA LEU A 606 7.61 4.88 1.76
C LEU A 606 8.96 4.14 1.67
N LEU A 607 10.06 4.86 1.92
CA LEU A 607 11.39 4.26 1.98
C LEU A 607 11.70 3.68 3.36
N THR A 608 10.75 3.68 4.27
CA THR A 608 10.88 3.15 5.64
C THR A 608 11.95 3.86 6.47
N LEU A 609 12.24 5.13 6.14
CA LEU A 609 13.28 5.89 6.82
C LEU A 609 12.71 6.53 8.10
N THR A 610 13.55 6.54 9.13
CA THR A 610 13.30 7.35 10.34
C THR A 610 13.61 8.81 10.06
N ALA A 611 13.20 9.70 10.95
CA ALA A 611 13.54 11.12 10.80
C ALA A 611 15.06 11.37 10.82
N PRO A 612 15.85 10.73 11.72
CA PRO A 612 17.30 10.87 11.61
C PRO A 612 17.90 10.38 10.30
N GLU A 613 17.41 9.24 9.77
CA GLU A 613 17.90 8.72 8.49
C GLU A 613 17.56 9.69 7.34
N MET A 614 16.33 10.21 7.32
CA MET A 614 15.95 11.23 6.34
C MET A 614 16.86 12.43 6.42
N THR A 615 17.17 12.88 7.63
CA THR A 615 17.99 14.07 7.87
C THR A 615 19.40 13.90 7.30
N VAL A 616 20.09 12.80 7.65
CA VAL A 616 21.45 12.62 7.15
C VAL A 616 21.50 12.41 5.64
N LEU A 617 20.46 11.78 5.07
CA LEU A 617 20.43 11.57 3.62
C LEU A 617 20.25 12.90 2.89
N VAL A 618 19.35 13.77 3.36
CA VAL A 618 19.19 15.08 2.70
C VAL A 618 20.51 15.85 2.78
N GLY A 619 21.07 15.99 3.97
CA GLY A 619 22.32 16.77 4.15
C GLY A 619 23.49 16.20 3.35
N GLY A 620 23.63 14.89 3.33
CA GLY A 620 24.71 14.25 2.60
C GLY A 620 24.57 14.35 1.11
N LEU A 621 23.37 14.12 0.60
CA LEU A 621 23.13 14.21 -0.85
C LEU A 621 23.33 15.64 -1.36
N ARG A 622 23.00 16.65 -0.54
CA ARG A 622 23.33 18.03 -0.86
C ARG A 622 24.84 18.23 -0.97
N ALA A 623 25.59 17.72 0.03
CA ALA A 623 27.05 17.83 0.04
C ALA A 623 27.67 17.14 -1.18
N LEU A 624 27.08 16.04 -1.62
CA LEU A 624 27.56 15.30 -2.80
C LEU A 624 27.17 15.95 -4.12
N GLY A 625 26.35 16.98 -4.09
CA GLY A 625 25.91 17.66 -5.32
C GLY A 625 24.92 16.87 -6.15
N ALA A 626 24.13 16.00 -5.51
CA ALA A 626 23.25 15.06 -6.18
C ALA A 626 21.91 15.65 -6.59
N ASN A 627 21.77 16.97 -6.57
CA ASN A 627 20.50 17.64 -6.89
C ASN A 627 20.08 17.45 -8.34
N TYR A 628 18.78 17.37 -8.54
CA TYR A 628 18.16 17.38 -9.87
C TYR A 628 18.65 18.63 -10.64
N GLY A 629 19.02 18.41 -11.90
CA GLY A 629 19.47 19.50 -12.75
C GLY A 629 20.75 20.17 -12.26
N GLN A 630 21.46 19.54 -11.35
CA GLN A 630 22.68 20.09 -10.73
C GLN A 630 22.44 21.43 -10.04
N SER A 631 21.20 21.63 -9.56
CA SER A 631 20.79 22.81 -8.82
C SER A 631 21.71 23.03 -7.61
N LYS A 632 21.96 24.30 -7.28
CA LYS A 632 22.76 24.66 -6.11
C LYS A 632 21.91 24.88 -4.86
N HIS A 633 20.60 24.71 -4.93
CA HIS A 633 19.75 24.89 -3.75
C HIS A 633 20.11 23.85 -2.68
N GLY A 634 20.41 24.34 -1.49
CA GLY A 634 20.76 23.46 -0.38
C GLY A 634 22.19 22.95 -0.38
N VAL A 635 22.98 23.30 -1.40
CA VAL A 635 24.40 22.90 -1.44
C VAL A 635 25.17 23.92 -0.61
N PHE A 636 25.07 23.76 0.72
CA PHE A 636 25.63 24.73 1.69
C PHE A 636 27.07 24.37 2.02
N THR A 637 27.94 24.33 1.01
CA THR A 637 29.34 23.96 1.20
C THR A 637 30.20 24.61 0.13
N ASN A 638 31.42 24.92 0.53
CA ASN A 638 32.45 25.37 -0.41
C ASN A 638 33.27 24.19 -0.97
N ARG A 639 32.94 22.97 -0.55
CA ARG A 639 33.63 21.75 -0.97
C ARG A 639 32.62 20.72 -1.50
N PRO A 640 31.96 21.01 -2.63
CA PRO A 640 30.99 20.03 -3.16
C PRO A 640 31.67 18.72 -3.53
N GLU A 641 30.89 17.65 -3.63
CA GLU A 641 31.37 16.29 -3.90
C GLU A 641 32.28 15.76 -2.79
N THR A 642 32.10 16.30 -1.59
CA THR A 642 32.87 15.93 -0.39
C THR A 642 31.86 15.63 0.71
N LEU A 643 31.94 14.46 1.30
CA LEU A 643 30.92 14.01 2.27
C LEU A 643 31.19 14.63 3.64
N THR A 644 30.73 15.85 3.81
CA THR A 644 30.87 16.64 5.03
C THR A 644 29.51 16.92 5.65
N ASN A 645 29.52 17.36 6.90
CA ASN A 645 28.31 17.84 7.59
C ASN A 645 28.05 19.33 7.33
N ASP A 646 28.68 19.90 6.31
CA ASP A 646 28.61 21.34 6.01
C ASP A 646 27.16 21.81 5.83
N PHE A 647 26.27 20.97 5.28
CA PHE A 647 24.85 21.35 5.13
C PHE A 647 24.28 21.86 6.45
N PHE A 648 24.49 21.09 7.52
CA PHE A 648 23.94 21.43 8.83
C PHE A 648 24.63 22.64 9.45
N VAL A 649 25.94 22.66 9.38
CA VAL A 649 26.73 23.77 9.94
C VAL A 649 26.30 25.09 9.31
N ASN A 650 26.17 25.13 7.98
CA ASN A 650 25.87 26.37 7.27
C ASN A 650 24.40 26.72 7.28
N LEU A 651 23.50 25.74 7.33
CA LEU A 651 22.07 25.99 7.48
C LEU A 651 21.79 26.73 8.79
N LEU A 652 22.47 26.36 9.86
CA LEU A 652 22.22 26.87 11.22
C LEU A 652 23.09 28.09 11.55
N ASP A 653 23.93 28.55 10.62
CA ASP A 653 24.83 29.70 10.86
C ASP A 653 24.00 30.98 11.02
N MET A 654 24.12 31.60 12.21
CA MET A 654 23.39 32.81 12.53
C MET A 654 23.82 34.02 11.71
N ASN A 655 24.97 33.96 11.05
CA ASN A 655 25.43 35.02 10.17
C ASN A 655 24.72 35.04 8.82
N THR A 656 23.90 34.07 8.54
CA THR A 656 23.09 33.99 7.30
C THR A 656 21.65 34.38 7.62
N ALA A 657 21.13 35.34 6.85
CA ALA A 657 19.71 35.74 6.90
C ALA A 657 19.00 35.18 5.68
N TRP A 658 17.88 34.54 5.92
CA TRP A 658 17.10 33.90 4.85
C TRP A 658 15.89 34.73 4.47
N ALA A 659 15.58 34.78 3.17
CA ALA A 659 14.39 35.44 2.65
C ALA A 659 13.89 34.71 1.41
N LYS A 660 12.60 34.85 1.12
CA LYS A 660 12.06 34.32 -0.14
C LYS A 660 12.72 35.01 -1.31
N SER A 661 13.00 34.25 -2.36
CA SER A 661 13.53 34.77 -3.61
C SER A 661 12.37 35.31 -4.47
N ASP A 662 12.62 36.37 -5.17
CA ASP A 662 11.68 36.90 -6.16
C ASP A 662 11.83 36.19 -7.53
N LYS A 663 12.81 35.30 -7.66
CA LYS A 663 13.16 34.69 -8.95
C LYS A 663 12.29 33.49 -9.30
N ALA A 664 11.91 32.71 -8.30
CA ALA A 664 11.10 31.51 -8.54
C ALA A 664 10.34 31.10 -7.29
N ALA A 665 9.18 30.49 -7.51
CA ALA A 665 8.37 29.93 -6.42
C ALA A 665 9.17 28.84 -5.68
N GLY A 666 9.05 28.84 -4.36
CA GLY A 666 9.71 27.81 -3.53
C GLY A 666 11.20 27.99 -3.35
N GLU A 667 11.76 29.10 -3.85
CA GLU A 667 13.19 29.40 -3.76
C GLU A 667 13.45 30.42 -2.66
N PHE A 668 14.59 30.27 -1.98
CA PHE A 668 15.02 31.16 -0.90
C PHE A 668 16.47 31.57 -1.08
N GLU A 669 16.82 32.78 -0.62
CA GLU A 669 18.18 33.30 -0.67
C GLU A 669 18.70 33.48 0.76
N GLY A 670 19.90 32.96 1.00
CA GLY A 670 20.63 33.16 2.26
C GLY A 670 21.74 34.17 2.04
N ARG A 671 21.70 35.28 2.79
CA ARG A 671 22.64 36.38 2.64
C ARG A 671 23.39 36.64 3.92
N ASP A 672 24.64 37.02 3.79
CA ASP A 672 25.46 37.47 4.91
C ASP A 672 24.78 38.66 5.59
N ARG A 673 24.56 38.56 6.90
CA ARG A 673 23.83 39.61 7.64
C ARG A 673 24.52 40.96 7.64
N LYS A 674 25.87 40.98 7.56
CA LYS A 674 26.65 42.21 7.61
C LYS A 674 26.78 42.85 6.25
N THR A 675 27.10 42.07 5.24
CA THR A 675 27.43 42.58 3.91
C THR A 675 26.25 42.56 2.95
N GLY A 676 25.23 41.74 3.23
CA GLY A 676 24.10 41.56 2.30
C GLY A 676 24.43 40.69 1.11
N GLN A 677 25.63 40.16 1.00
CA GLN A 677 26.03 39.34 -0.16
C GLN A 677 25.34 37.97 -0.11
N LEU A 678 24.91 37.51 -1.28
CA LEU A 678 24.29 36.19 -1.42
C LEU A 678 25.35 35.11 -1.12
N LYS A 679 25.03 34.24 -0.18
CA LYS A 679 25.87 33.08 0.15
C LYS A 679 25.31 31.78 -0.42
N TRP A 680 24.01 31.56 -0.23
CA TRP A 680 23.38 30.28 -0.57
C TRP A 680 22.00 30.53 -1.17
N THR A 681 21.53 29.54 -1.93
CA THR A 681 20.10 29.45 -2.27
C THR A 681 19.56 28.13 -1.72
N ALA A 682 18.26 28.07 -1.53
CA ALA A 682 17.62 26.92 -0.89
C ALA A 682 16.20 26.69 -1.39
N SER A 683 15.74 25.48 -1.26
CA SER A 683 14.33 25.13 -1.41
C SER A 683 13.69 25.06 -0.03
N ILE A 684 12.36 24.90 -0.01
CA ILE A 684 11.63 24.69 1.25
C ILE A 684 12.12 23.43 1.96
N VAL A 685 12.49 22.39 1.21
CA VAL A 685 13.02 21.14 1.76
C VAL A 685 14.30 21.39 2.56
N ASP A 686 15.16 22.25 2.04
CA ASP A 686 16.42 22.54 2.74
C ASP A 686 16.17 23.30 4.03
N LEU A 687 15.30 24.32 3.97
CA LEU A 687 15.09 25.21 5.11
C LEU A 687 14.24 24.59 6.21
N VAL A 688 13.43 23.57 5.89
CA VAL A 688 12.58 22.96 6.93
C VAL A 688 13.42 22.32 8.03
N PHE A 689 14.67 21.90 7.72
CA PHE A 689 15.58 21.33 8.72
C PHE A 689 16.12 22.38 9.69
N GLY A 690 15.95 23.65 9.37
CA GLY A 690 16.29 24.72 10.31
C GLY A 690 15.08 25.37 10.97
N SER A 691 13.88 25.13 10.46
CA SER A 691 12.66 25.80 10.95
C SER A 691 11.72 24.91 11.72
N ASN A 692 11.54 23.65 11.31
CA ASN A 692 10.71 22.71 12.08
C ASN A 692 11.48 22.30 13.33
N SER A 693 10.89 22.43 14.52
CA SER A 693 11.62 22.27 15.77
C SER A 693 12.20 20.86 15.94
N GLN A 694 11.48 19.82 15.50
CA GLN A 694 11.98 18.46 15.61
C GLN A 694 13.13 18.21 14.63
N LEU A 695 12.96 18.62 13.37
CA LEU A 695 14.01 18.46 12.37
C LEU A 695 15.24 19.31 12.71
N ARG A 696 15.01 20.53 13.26
CA ARG A 696 16.15 21.36 13.70
C ARG A 696 16.93 20.69 14.83
N ALA A 697 16.23 20.06 15.78
CA ALA A 697 16.93 19.35 16.85
C ALA A 697 17.85 18.25 16.28
N LEU A 698 17.39 17.54 15.25
CA LEU A 698 18.24 16.54 14.58
C LEU A 698 19.39 17.18 13.80
N ALA A 699 19.10 18.29 13.10
CA ALA A 699 20.14 19.01 12.35
C ALA A 699 21.23 19.52 13.28
N GLU A 700 20.86 19.98 14.49
CA GLU A 700 21.82 20.47 15.48
C GLU A 700 22.81 19.39 15.91
N VAL A 701 22.33 18.14 16.04
CA VAL A 701 23.22 17.02 16.37
C VAL A 701 24.35 16.89 15.33
N TYR A 702 23.97 17.00 14.06
CA TYR A 702 24.97 16.81 12.97
C TYR A 702 25.75 18.09 12.66
N ALA A 703 25.38 19.22 13.26
CA ALA A 703 26.10 20.49 13.07
C ALA A 703 27.17 20.73 14.13
N THR A 704 27.24 19.91 15.18
CA THR A 704 28.22 20.13 16.25
C THR A 704 29.64 19.78 15.76
N SER A 705 30.63 20.36 16.44
CA SER A 705 32.01 20.23 16.02
C SER A 705 32.57 18.81 16.14
N ASP A 706 31.95 17.98 16.96
CA ASP A 706 32.36 16.59 17.18
C ASP A 706 31.55 15.57 16.36
N SER A 707 30.74 16.04 15.41
CA SER A 707 29.80 15.15 14.72
C SER A 707 30.26 14.70 13.33
N THR A 708 31.43 15.15 12.85
CA THR A 708 31.80 14.87 11.45
C THR A 708 31.89 13.38 11.16
N GLU A 709 32.48 12.60 12.07
CA GLU A 709 32.61 11.15 11.88
C GLU A 709 31.24 10.45 12.04
N ALA A 710 30.48 10.85 13.04
CA ALA A 710 29.14 10.29 13.28
C ALA A 710 28.21 10.54 12.07
N PHE A 711 28.29 11.73 11.49
CA PHE A 711 27.50 12.04 10.30
C PHE A 711 27.82 11.09 9.14
N VAL A 712 29.12 10.90 8.86
CA VAL A 712 29.52 10.02 7.75
C VAL A 712 29.03 8.59 7.99
N LYS A 713 29.20 8.10 9.23
CA LYS A 713 28.76 6.76 9.60
C LYS A 713 27.25 6.60 9.41
N ASP A 714 26.48 7.57 9.91
CA ASP A 714 25.03 7.50 9.83
C ASP A 714 24.54 7.65 8.38
N PHE A 715 25.19 8.50 7.59
CA PHE A 715 24.87 8.61 6.16
C PHE A 715 25.09 7.28 5.44
N VAL A 716 26.25 6.64 5.67
CA VAL A 716 26.57 5.37 5.02
C VAL A 716 25.54 4.30 5.41
N ALA A 717 25.14 4.26 6.68
CA ALA A 717 24.12 3.30 7.13
C ALA A 717 22.77 3.55 6.45
N ALA A 718 22.33 4.79 6.39
CA ALA A 718 21.04 5.13 5.76
C ALA A 718 21.09 4.89 4.24
N TRP A 719 22.19 5.24 3.59
CA TRP A 719 22.40 4.99 2.17
C TRP A 719 22.31 3.49 1.88
N THR A 720 23.02 2.68 2.67
CA THR A 720 23.03 1.22 2.50
C THR A 720 21.63 0.64 2.67
N LYS A 721 20.89 1.15 3.66
CA LYS A 721 19.48 0.74 3.86
C LYS A 721 18.67 0.95 2.60
N VAL A 722 18.74 2.15 2.01
CA VAL A 722 17.94 2.45 0.80
C VAL A 722 18.37 1.57 -0.37
N MET A 723 19.69 1.37 -0.56
CA MET A 723 20.17 0.53 -1.67
C MET A 723 19.67 -0.91 -1.56
N ASN A 724 19.40 -1.39 -0.34
CA ASN A 724 19.02 -2.79 -0.10
C ASN A 724 17.54 -3.00 0.21
N LEU A 725 16.68 -1.97 0.09
CA LEU A 725 15.28 -2.09 0.52
C LEU A 725 14.55 -3.25 -0.16
N ASP A 726 14.87 -3.54 -1.42
CA ASP A 726 14.21 -4.62 -2.15
C ASP A 726 14.99 -5.95 -2.11
N ARG A 727 16.00 -6.06 -1.23
CA ARG A 727 16.81 -7.26 -1.13
C ARG A 727 16.24 -8.19 -0.06
N PHE A 728 15.11 -8.83 -0.39
CA PHE A 728 14.44 -9.74 0.54
C PHE A 728 15.18 -11.08 0.68
N ASP A 729 16.23 -11.28 -0.11
CA ASP A 729 17.08 -12.47 -0.05
C ASP A 729 18.19 -12.36 0.99
N LEU A 730 18.46 -11.16 1.49
CA LEU A 730 19.50 -10.97 2.51
C LEU A 730 18.91 -11.22 3.89
N LYS A 731 19.63 -11.96 4.72
CA LYS A 731 19.23 -12.15 6.11
C LYS A 731 19.62 -10.89 6.90
N ASN A 732 18.71 -10.39 7.70
CA ASN A 732 18.97 -9.24 8.58
C ASN A 732 19.83 -9.66 9.76
#